data_aa9015ff9450ee91dba5cec882d81096
#
_entry.id   aa9015ff9450ee91dba5cec882d81096
#
_cell.length_a   1.000
_cell.length_b   1.000
_cell.length_c   1.000
_cell.angle_alpha   90.00
_cell.angle_beta   90.00
_cell.angle_gamma   90.00
#
_symmetry.space_group_name_H-M   'P 1'
#
loop_
_entity.id
_entity.type
_entity.pdbx_description
1 polymer ?
#
loop_
_entity_poly.entity_id
_entity_poly.type
_entity_poly.pdbx_seq_one_letter_code
_entity_poly.pdbx_strand_id
1 'polypeptide(L)'
;MLKTYQGKQIMISISLPDGNLKAFENPTTGLELAESISENFARSCVAMELDKQLVDLKTPITADAEVRLITQKDPEALDILRHSAAHVMAQAILRLYKDAKLTIGPAVDDGFYYDIDMGPISEDDFPKIEAEIKKIIKAKLPIYRREVSKAEALEFYKDEPYKLEMISELEDGTISLYQQGEFTDLCRGPHVPHTGYVKALKLTKVSGAYWRADPTNAQLQRIYGTAFFTQKDLDAHLKFLEEAKKRNHRKIGMALDLFSFHEEAPGMPFFHPRGMVVWNALLDYWRAEHRAAGYVETKTPIMLNRSLWERSGHWENYRENMYTSSIDDIDYAIKPMNCPGGMIIYGSKPHSYKDLPLRAAEVGLVHRHELSGVLSGLFRVRAFHQDDAHLYMMPTQIEEEILGVLRLSERMYRTFGLGFQLELSTRPERSIGTDEQWEHATEGLKAALRTYGHDYKLNEGDGAFYGPKIDLHIKDALARTWQCGTIQLDMALPERFNLTYIGQDNERHRPLMIHRTVFGSIERFLGILIEHFAGKLPLWLAPVQAIILPINDALIPYANEVKAGLKNADLRVEGDDRAESLNKKVREAQLNQIPLIITIGAKEKDSGTLSVRTLDGHVKYGIAHDTFLKTVGDHIRKRELALDLFKE
;
A
#
# COMPACT_ATOMS: atom_id res chain seq x y z
N MET A 1 28.17 -3.82 -69.14
CA MET A 1 29.01 -3.69 -67.96
C MET A 1 28.10 -3.61 -66.73
N LEU A 2 27.84 -4.78 -66.10
CA LEU A 2 27.10 -4.90 -64.86
C LEU A 2 28.07 -4.57 -63.73
N LYS A 3 27.87 -3.44 -63.05
CA LYS A 3 28.56 -3.12 -61.81
C LYS A 3 27.88 -3.86 -60.67
N THR A 4 28.52 -4.96 -60.22
CA THR A 4 28.22 -5.63 -58.96
C THR A 4 28.47 -4.66 -57.80
N TYR A 5 27.42 -4.24 -57.12
CA TYR A 5 27.52 -3.63 -55.82
C TYR A 5 27.93 -4.72 -54.83
N GLN A 6 29.18 -4.77 -54.42
CA GLN A 6 29.61 -5.49 -53.24
C GLN A 6 29.04 -4.73 -52.01
N GLY A 7 28.00 -5.31 -51.40
CA GLY A 7 27.52 -4.85 -50.11
C GLY A 7 28.65 -5.02 -49.05
N LYS A 8 29.06 -3.94 -48.41
CA LYS A 8 29.89 -4.05 -47.20
C LYS A 8 29.16 -4.89 -46.19
N GLN A 9 29.73 -6.04 -45.83
CA GLN A 9 29.30 -6.77 -44.62
C GLN A 9 29.47 -5.85 -43.43
N ILE A 10 28.37 -5.56 -42.75
CA ILE A 10 28.39 -4.72 -41.52
C ILE A 10 28.49 -5.75 -40.38
N MET A 11 29.62 -5.75 -39.69
CA MET A 11 29.76 -6.49 -38.44
C MET A 11 29.13 -5.66 -37.31
N ILE A 12 28.20 -6.25 -36.61
CA ILE A 12 27.53 -5.65 -35.45
C ILE A 12 28.02 -6.36 -34.19
N SER A 13 28.49 -5.61 -33.21
CA SER A 13 28.95 -6.10 -31.90
C SER A 13 27.90 -5.83 -30.82
N ILE A 14 27.38 -6.88 -30.20
CA ILE A 14 26.38 -6.80 -29.12
C ILE A 14 27.06 -7.10 -27.79
N SER A 15 26.98 -6.15 -26.88
CA SER A 15 27.45 -6.28 -25.49
C SER A 15 26.33 -6.80 -24.60
N LEU A 16 26.60 -7.88 -23.87
CA LEU A 16 25.67 -8.46 -22.90
C LEU A 16 26.01 -8.00 -21.48
N PRO A 17 25.07 -8.04 -20.51
CA PRO A 17 25.28 -7.57 -19.14
C PRO A 17 26.42 -8.27 -18.37
N ASP A 18 26.78 -9.50 -18.78
CA ASP A 18 27.88 -10.27 -18.23
C ASP A 18 29.27 -9.90 -18.81
N GLY A 19 29.30 -8.88 -19.68
CA GLY A 19 30.50 -8.41 -20.38
C GLY A 19 30.87 -9.22 -21.61
N ASN A 20 30.12 -10.26 -21.97
CA ASN A 20 30.36 -11.03 -23.18
C ASN A 20 29.95 -10.22 -24.43
N LEU A 21 30.77 -10.33 -25.50
CA LEU A 21 30.51 -9.74 -26.80
C LEU A 21 30.09 -10.84 -27.79
N LYS A 22 29.02 -10.56 -28.55
CA LYS A 22 28.57 -11.39 -29.68
C LYS A 22 28.59 -10.57 -30.95
N ALA A 23 29.21 -11.10 -31.99
CA ALA A 23 29.32 -10.45 -33.30
C ALA A 23 28.39 -11.12 -34.32
N PHE A 24 27.67 -10.33 -35.11
CA PHE A 24 26.78 -10.74 -36.18
C PHE A 24 27.18 -10.06 -37.48
N GLU A 25 27.16 -10.82 -38.59
CA GLU A 25 27.56 -10.33 -39.93
C GLU A 25 26.49 -9.46 -40.60
N ASN A 26 25.28 -9.39 -40.06
CA ASN A 26 24.13 -8.64 -40.58
C ASN A 26 23.30 -8.10 -39.39
N PRO A 27 22.37 -7.16 -39.62
CA PRO A 27 21.36 -6.82 -38.65
C PRO A 27 20.68 -8.06 -38.08
N THR A 28 20.58 -8.13 -36.77
CA THR A 28 20.00 -9.26 -36.04
C THR A 28 18.84 -8.78 -35.15
N THR A 29 18.18 -9.71 -34.47
CA THR A 29 17.11 -9.40 -33.51
C THR A 29 17.44 -9.98 -32.13
N GLY A 30 16.78 -9.50 -31.11
CA GLY A 30 16.89 -10.09 -29.77
C GLY A 30 16.50 -11.58 -29.73
N LEU A 31 15.57 -12.00 -30.61
CA LEU A 31 15.18 -13.41 -30.74
C LEU A 31 16.34 -14.25 -31.30
N GLU A 32 16.96 -13.82 -32.42
CA GLU A 32 18.12 -14.51 -33.03
C GLU A 32 19.32 -14.51 -32.08
N LEU A 33 19.54 -13.43 -31.36
CA LEU A 33 20.55 -13.35 -30.28
C LEU A 33 20.27 -14.41 -29.20
N ALA A 34 19.03 -14.51 -28.71
CA ALA A 34 18.64 -15.51 -27.73
C ALA A 34 18.78 -16.96 -28.25
N GLU A 35 18.40 -17.22 -29.51
CA GLU A 35 18.56 -18.51 -30.18
C GLU A 35 20.04 -18.90 -30.33
N SER A 36 20.92 -17.92 -30.57
CA SER A 36 22.38 -18.15 -30.63
C SER A 36 22.97 -18.58 -29.29
N ILE A 37 22.25 -18.37 -28.17
CA ILE A 37 22.62 -18.84 -26.82
C ILE A 37 22.06 -20.25 -26.61
N SER A 38 20.74 -20.41 -26.71
CA SER A 38 20.07 -21.71 -26.79
C SER A 38 18.59 -21.58 -27.14
N GLU A 39 17.98 -22.57 -27.77
CA GLU A 39 16.53 -22.60 -28.05
C GLU A 39 15.67 -22.51 -26.79
N ASN A 40 16.09 -23.16 -25.69
CA ASN A 40 15.33 -23.09 -24.43
C ASN A 40 15.38 -21.70 -23.80
N PHE A 41 16.51 -21.03 -23.91
CA PHE A 41 16.65 -19.64 -23.44
C PHE A 41 15.78 -18.71 -24.28
N ALA A 42 15.81 -18.84 -25.62
CA ALA A 42 14.98 -18.03 -26.51
C ALA A 42 13.48 -18.17 -26.20
N ARG A 43 13.00 -19.39 -25.88
CA ARG A 43 11.60 -19.64 -25.47
C ARG A 43 11.24 -18.97 -24.12
N SER A 44 12.22 -18.66 -23.31
CA SER A 44 11.99 -17.95 -22.03
C SER A 44 12.00 -16.43 -22.19
N CYS A 45 12.57 -15.89 -23.27
CA CYS A 45 12.65 -14.46 -23.52
C CYS A 45 11.32 -13.89 -23.99
N VAL A 46 10.95 -12.72 -23.49
CA VAL A 46 9.69 -12.02 -23.80
C VAL A 46 9.90 -10.68 -24.52
N ALA A 47 11.02 -10.00 -24.23
CA ALA A 47 11.41 -8.71 -24.78
C ALA A 47 12.93 -8.54 -24.65
N MET A 48 13.46 -7.38 -25.01
CA MET A 48 14.84 -6.98 -24.74
C MET A 48 14.90 -5.51 -24.31
N GLU A 49 15.92 -5.19 -23.57
CA GLU A 49 16.37 -3.82 -23.35
C GLU A 49 17.52 -3.55 -24.32
N LEU A 50 17.32 -2.60 -25.22
CA LEU A 50 18.28 -2.17 -26.22
C LEU A 50 18.72 -0.74 -25.85
N ASP A 51 20.00 -0.58 -25.51
CA ASP A 51 20.55 0.71 -25.06
C ASP A 51 19.69 1.39 -23.98
N LYS A 52 19.30 0.61 -22.97
CA LYS A 52 18.43 1.01 -21.84
C LYS A 52 16.97 1.31 -22.21
N GLN A 53 16.53 1.02 -23.42
CA GLN A 53 15.13 1.12 -23.82
C GLN A 53 14.50 -0.27 -23.95
N LEU A 54 13.36 -0.45 -23.31
CA LEU A 54 12.60 -1.72 -23.38
C LEU A 54 11.85 -1.78 -24.71
N VAL A 55 12.17 -2.81 -25.52
CA VAL A 55 11.61 -3.01 -26.88
C VAL A 55 11.21 -4.48 -27.11
N ASP A 56 10.46 -4.72 -28.19
CA ASP A 56 10.09 -6.07 -28.59
C ASP A 56 11.31 -6.95 -28.89
N LEU A 57 11.23 -8.22 -28.58
CA LEU A 57 12.30 -9.19 -28.83
C LEU A 57 12.67 -9.30 -30.34
N LYS A 58 11.76 -8.92 -31.23
CA LYS A 58 11.94 -8.92 -32.69
C LYS A 58 12.38 -7.58 -33.26
N THR A 59 12.63 -6.56 -32.44
CA THR A 59 13.15 -5.28 -32.90
C THR A 59 14.52 -5.49 -33.54
N PRO A 60 14.77 -4.98 -34.77
CA PRO A 60 16.07 -5.11 -35.42
C PRO A 60 17.17 -4.35 -34.67
N ILE A 61 18.30 -4.99 -34.46
CA ILE A 61 19.55 -4.41 -33.96
C ILE A 61 20.42 -4.14 -35.20
N THR A 62 20.62 -2.89 -35.55
CA THR A 62 21.24 -2.45 -36.81
C THR A 62 22.64 -1.85 -36.65
N ALA A 63 23.09 -1.64 -35.41
CA ALA A 63 24.38 -1.09 -35.03
C ALA A 63 24.89 -1.75 -33.75
N ASP A 64 26.14 -1.46 -33.37
CA ASP A 64 26.68 -1.87 -32.07
C ASP A 64 25.81 -1.37 -30.93
N ALA A 65 25.48 -2.24 -29.99
CA ALA A 65 24.52 -1.92 -28.93
C ALA A 65 24.76 -2.72 -27.65
N GLU A 66 24.27 -2.22 -26.54
CA GLU A 66 24.11 -2.94 -25.28
C GLU A 66 22.74 -3.61 -25.23
N VAL A 67 22.68 -4.92 -25.01
CA VAL A 67 21.43 -5.70 -25.03
C VAL A 67 21.29 -6.55 -23.76
N ARG A 68 20.18 -6.35 -23.03
CA ARG A 68 19.73 -7.23 -21.96
C ARG A 68 18.46 -7.97 -22.41
N LEU A 69 18.52 -9.28 -22.50
CA LEU A 69 17.35 -10.11 -22.83
C LEU A 69 16.46 -10.27 -21.59
N ILE A 70 15.19 -9.94 -21.72
CA ILE A 70 14.19 -10.01 -20.66
C ILE A 70 13.51 -11.38 -20.72
N THR A 71 13.66 -12.16 -19.66
CA THR A 71 13.05 -13.48 -19.52
C THR A 71 11.76 -13.44 -18.70
N GLN A 72 10.98 -14.52 -18.69
CA GLN A 72 9.76 -14.67 -17.87
C GLN A 72 10.00 -14.51 -16.36
N LYS A 73 11.26 -14.49 -15.90
CA LYS A 73 11.63 -14.33 -14.49
C LYS A 73 11.98 -12.89 -14.10
N ASP A 74 12.20 -12.05 -15.08
CA ASP A 74 12.54 -10.66 -14.86
C ASP A 74 11.30 -9.86 -14.42
N PRO A 75 11.44 -8.84 -13.57
CA PRO A 75 10.32 -8.07 -13.03
C PRO A 75 9.41 -7.48 -14.11
N GLU A 76 10.00 -6.95 -15.18
CA GLU A 76 9.31 -6.26 -16.27
C GLU A 76 8.46 -7.22 -17.14
N ALA A 77 8.79 -8.51 -17.13
CA ALA A 77 8.16 -9.51 -18.00
C ALA A 77 6.66 -9.66 -17.76
N LEU A 78 6.22 -9.52 -16.51
CA LEU A 78 4.82 -9.67 -16.15
C LEU A 78 3.96 -8.52 -16.69
N ASP A 79 4.47 -7.29 -16.69
CA ASP A 79 3.78 -6.14 -17.26
C ASP A 79 3.65 -6.24 -18.78
N ILE A 80 4.70 -6.72 -19.47
CA ILE A 80 4.67 -7.00 -20.91
C ILE A 80 3.63 -8.09 -21.23
N LEU A 81 3.58 -9.14 -20.41
CA LEU A 81 2.58 -10.20 -20.55
C LEU A 81 1.16 -9.67 -20.37
N ARG A 82 0.91 -8.88 -19.32
CA ARG A 82 -0.39 -8.28 -19.00
C ARG A 82 -0.85 -7.32 -20.07
N HIS A 83 0.06 -6.50 -20.59
CA HIS A 83 -0.21 -5.62 -21.72
C HIS A 83 -0.61 -6.42 -22.97
N SER A 84 0.09 -7.51 -23.28
CA SER A 84 -0.26 -8.41 -24.38
C SER A 84 -1.59 -9.15 -24.13
N ALA A 85 -1.89 -9.48 -22.87
CA ALA A 85 -3.14 -10.10 -22.48
C ALA A 85 -4.34 -9.15 -22.67
N ALA A 86 -4.16 -7.84 -22.47
CA ALA A 86 -5.16 -6.82 -22.78
C ALA A 86 -5.53 -6.83 -24.28
N HIS A 87 -4.53 -6.94 -25.16
CA HIS A 87 -4.75 -7.06 -26.62
C HIS A 87 -5.44 -8.38 -26.99
N VAL A 88 -5.09 -9.50 -26.35
CA VAL A 88 -5.77 -10.78 -26.56
C VAL A 88 -7.25 -10.70 -26.14
N MET A 89 -7.54 -10.03 -25.03
CA MET A 89 -8.93 -9.78 -24.59
C MET A 89 -9.66 -8.87 -25.57
N ALA A 90 -9.06 -7.78 -26.01
CA ALA A 90 -9.65 -6.84 -26.98
C ALA A 90 -10.00 -7.54 -28.29
N GLN A 91 -9.10 -8.38 -28.82
CA GLN A 91 -9.38 -9.21 -30.00
C GLN A 91 -10.57 -10.15 -29.78
N ALA A 92 -10.66 -10.80 -28.61
CA ALA A 92 -11.78 -11.68 -28.29
C ALA A 92 -13.11 -10.91 -28.22
N ILE A 93 -13.11 -9.70 -27.66
CA ILE A 93 -14.28 -8.82 -27.60
C ILE A 93 -14.73 -8.44 -29.01
N LEU A 94 -13.84 -7.99 -29.89
CA LEU A 94 -14.19 -7.62 -31.27
C LEU A 94 -14.70 -8.82 -32.09
N ARG A 95 -14.26 -10.04 -31.81
CA ARG A 95 -14.82 -11.25 -32.42
C ARG A 95 -16.25 -11.52 -32.01
N LEU A 96 -16.58 -11.25 -30.74
CA LEU A 96 -17.89 -11.56 -30.15
C LEU A 96 -18.91 -10.44 -30.27
N TYR A 97 -18.44 -9.18 -30.25
CA TYR A 97 -19.26 -7.96 -30.21
C TYR A 97 -18.82 -7.01 -31.33
N LYS A 98 -19.55 -7.06 -32.45
CA LYS A 98 -19.14 -6.38 -33.70
C LYS A 98 -19.21 -4.84 -33.64
N ASP A 99 -20.04 -4.32 -32.75
CA ASP A 99 -20.23 -2.87 -32.58
C ASP A 99 -19.32 -2.27 -31.49
N ALA A 100 -18.47 -3.10 -30.86
CA ALA A 100 -17.55 -2.65 -29.82
C ALA A 100 -16.45 -1.77 -30.42
N LYS A 101 -16.17 -0.63 -29.77
CA LYS A 101 -15.09 0.29 -30.13
C LYS A 101 -14.06 0.37 -29.02
N LEU A 102 -12.81 0.18 -29.39
CA LEU A 102 -11.70 0.11 -28.45
C LEU A 102 -11.18 1.50 -28.10
N THR A 103 -10.81 1.69 -26.82
CA THR A 103 -10.15 2.91 -26.37
C THR A 103 -8.72 2.63 -25.93
N ILE A 104 -8.48 2.38 -24.64
CA ILE A 104 -7.16 2.13 -24.04
C ILE A 104 -7.17 0.87 -23.17
N GLY A 105 -6.04 0.15 -23.13
CA GLY A 105 -5.89 -1.11 -22.38
C GLY A 105 -4.52 -1.25 -21.70
N PRO A 106 -4.20 -0.48 -20.65
CA PRO A 106 -2.92 -0.56 -19.97
C PRO A 106 -2.79 -1.79 -19.07
N ALA A 107 -1.55 -2.23 -18.85
CA ALA A 107 -1.20 -3.04 -17.69
C ALA A 107 -1.26 -2.21 -16.41
N VAL A 108 -1.57 -2.86 -15.30
CA VAL A 108 -1.60 -2.31 -13.94
C VAL A 108 -0.98 -3.33 -12.98
N ASP A 109 -0.64 -2.91 -11.74
CA ASP A 109 0.10 -3.72 -10.77
C ASP A 109 -0.44 -5.14 -10.57
N ASP A 110 -1.78 -5.30 -10.51
CA ASP A 110 -2.42 -6.60 -10.27
C ASP A 110 -2.98 -7.28 -11.54
N GLY A 111 -2.77 -6.69 -12.73
CA GLY A 111 -3.36 -7.23 -13.95
C GLY A 111 -3.35 -6.26 -15.12
N PHE A 112 -4.48 -6.13 -15.77
CA PHE A 112 -4.73 -5.20 -16.87
C PHE A 112 -6.20 -4.85 -16.91
N TYR A 113 -6.56 -3.78 -17.62
CA TYR A 113 -7.94 -3.53 -18.03
C TYR A 113 -8.00 -3.06 -19.48
N TYR A 114 -9.20 -3.02 -20.03
CA TYR A 114 -9.47 -2.36 -21.29
C TYR A 114 -10.80 -1.60 -21.19
N ASP A 115 -10.79 -0.34 -21.61
CA ASP A 115 -12.00 0.48 -21.74
C ASP A 115 -12.57 0.32 -23.13
N ILE A 116 -13.86 -0.01 -23.21
CA ILE A 116 -14.50 -0.39 -24.49
C ILE A 116 -15.87 0.29 -24.54
N ASP A 117 -16.13 1.02 -25.62
CA ASP A 117 -17.47 1.51 -25.93
C ASP A 117 -18.28 0.36 -26.54
N MET A 118 -19.18 -0.20 -25.74
CA MET A 118 -20.03 -1.32 -26.09
C MET A 118 -21.28 -1.38 -25.22
N GLY A 119 -22.27 -2.17 -25.61
CA GLY A 119 -23.42 -2.44 -24.75
C GLY A 119 -23.03 -3.02 -23.39
N PRO A 120 -23.89 -2.89 -22.38
CA PRO A 120 -23.61 -3.36 -21.03
C PRO A 120 -23.34 -4.87 -20.99
N ILE A 121 -22.30 -5.28 -20.28
CA ILE A 121 -21.98 -6.69 -20.00
C ILE A 121 -21.85 -6.89 -18.49
N SER A 122 -21.92 -8.16 -18.06
CA SER A 122 -21.75 -8.57 -16.68
C SER A 122 -20.66 -9.65 -16.55
N GLU A 123 -20.35 -10.04 -15.32
CA GLU A 123 -19.42 -11.15 -15.07
C GLU A 123 -19.94 -12.51 -15.62
N ASP A 124 -21.25 -12.63 -15.88
CA ASP A 124 -21.85 -13.82 -16.50
C ASP A 124 -21.43 -14.01 -17.96
N ASP A 125 -20.97 -12.95 -18.63
CA ASP A 125 -20.43 -13.00 -20.00
C ASP A 125 -18.98 -13.48 -20.04
N PHE A 126 -18.26 -13.46 -18.92
CA PHE A 126 -16.82 -13.82 -18.86
C PHE A 126 -16.50 -15.21 -19.37
N PRO A 127 -17.27 -16.28 -19.06
CA PRO A 127 -16.98 -17.61 -19.62
C PRO A 127 -16.96 -17.65 -21.15
N LYS A 128 -17.83 -16.88 -21.82
CA LYS A 128 -17.89 -16.79 -23.29
C LYS A 128 -16.66 -16.06 -23.84
N ILE A 129 -16.26 -14.96 -23.21
CA ILE A 129 -15.09 -14.17 -23.61
C ILE A 129 -13.81 -14.97 -23.37
N GLU A 130 -13.66 -15.61 -22.20
CA GLU A 130 -12.51 -16.47 -21.88
C GLU A 130 -12.38 -17.68 -22.81
N ALA A 131 -13.49 -18.23 -23.28
CA ALA A 131 -13.46 -19.30 -24.26
C ALA A 131 -12.88 -18.82 -25.61
N GLU A 132 -13.18 -17.60 -26.05
CA GLU A 132 -12.62 -17.01 -27.26
C GLU A 132 -11.15 -16.64 -27.07
N ILE A 133 -10.79 -16.07 -25.91
CA ILE A 133 -9.39 -15.81 -25.50
C ILE A 133 -8.55 -17.10 -25.61
N LYS A 134 -9.05 -18.22 -25.10
CA LYS A 134 -8.35 -19.52 -25.18
C LYS A 134 -8.09 -19.96 -26.62
N LYS A 135 -8.99 -19.68 -27.57
CA LYS A 135 -8.77 -20.00 -29.01
C LYS A 135 -7.63 -19.15 -29.58
N ILE A 136 -7.61 -17.83 -29.25
CA ILE A 136 -6.55 -16.90 -29.70
C ILE A 136 -5.19 -17.32 -29.14
N ILE A 137 -5.12 -17.67 -27.86
CA ILE A 137 -3.89 -18.15 -27.20
C ILE A 137 -3.39 -19.43 -27.87
N LYS A 138 -4.29 -20.39 -28.12
CA LYS A 138 -3.96 -21.67 -28.76
C LYS A 138 -3.45 -21.50 -30.18
N ALA A 139 -3.93 -20.48 -30.90
CA ALA A 139 -3.50 -20.19 -32.27
C ALA A 139 -2.04 -19.67 -32.34
N LYS A 140 -1.46 -19.22 -31.22
CA LYS A 140 -0.09 -18.70 -31.13
C LYS A 140 0.20 -17.65 -32.20
N LEU A 141 -0.73 -16.72 -32.40
CA LEU A 141 -0.62 -15.67 -33.41
C LEU A 141 0.62 -14.81 -33.10
N PRO A 142 1.55 -14.62 -34.04
CA PRO A 142 2.69 -13.76 -33.85
C PRO A 142 2.24 -12.30 -33.69
N ILE A 143 2.97 -11.56 -32.87
CA ILE A 143 2.71 -10.13 -32.65
C ILE A 143 3.82 -9.34 -33.36
N TYR A 144 3.42 -8.40 -34.19
CA TYR A 144 4.32 -7.57 -34.98
C TYR A 144 4.07 -6.09 -34.72
N ARG A 145 5.14 -5.34 -34.52
CA ARG A 145 5.14 -3.88 -34.46
C ARG A 145 5.33 -3.32 -35.86
N ARG A 146 4.57 -2.29 -36.20
CA ARG A 146 4.71 -1.51 -37.44
C ARG A 146 4.69 -0.03 -37.10
N GLU A 147 5.69 0.69 -37.52
CA GLU A 147 5.69 2.15 -37.48
C GLU A 147 4.96 2.69 -38.70
N VAL A 148 4.16 3.72 -38.46
CA VAL A 148 3.32 4.31 -39.50
C VAL A 148 3.36 5.85 -39.37
N SER A 149 3.15 6.52 -40.50
CA SER A 149 2.92 7.98 -40.49
C SER A 149 1.57 8.32 -39.85
N LYS A 150 1.44 9.54 -39.37
CA LYS A 150 0.17 10.02 -38.80
C LYS A 150 -0.96 9.94 -39.83
N ALA A 151 -0.69 10.26 -41.10
CA ALA A 151 -1.67 10.14 -42.18
C ALA A 151 -2.17 8.70 -42.38
N GLU A 152 -1.26 7.72 -42.40
CA GLU A 152 -1.62 6.29 -42.48
C GLU A 152 -2.43 5.82 -41.28
N ALA A 153 -2.06 6.25 -40.05
CA ALA A 153 -2.79 5.91 -38.84
C ALA A 153 -4.23 6.49 -38.85
N LEU A 154 -4.38 7.75 -39.25
CA LEU A 154 -5.70 8.40 -39.38
C LEU A 154 -6.60 7.70 -40.42
N GLU A 155 -6.06 7.31 -41.57
CA GLU A 155 -6.83 6.57 -42.58
C GLU A 155 -7.19 5.16 -42.10
N PHE A 156 -6.26 4.47 -41.40
CA PHE A 156 -6.53 3.14 -40.87
C PHE A 156 -7.66 3.13 -39.84
N TYR A 157 -7.72 4.15 -38.98
CA TYR A 157 -8.72 4.27 -37.90
C TYR A 157 -9.87 5.22 -38.20
N LYS A 158 -10.14 5.55 -39.49
CA LYS A 158 -11.17 6.54 -39.88
C LYS A 158 -12.55 6.30 -39.31
N ASP A 159 -12.91 5.04 -38.98
CA ASP A 159 -14.19 4.63 -38.42
C ASP A 159 -14.14 4.45 -36.89
N GLU A 160 -12.99 4.72 -36.23
CA GLU A 160 -12.74 4.51 -34.80
C GLU A 160 -12.53 5.87 -34.08
N PRO A 161 -13.59 6.51 -33.57
CA PRO A 161 -13.53 7.90 -33.08
C PRO A 161 -12.52 8.11 -31.95
N TYR A 162 -12.41 7.14 -31.02
CA TYR A 162 -11.48 7.24 -29.90
C TYR A 162 -10.01 7.14 -30.35
N LYS A 163 -9.71 6.28 -31.31
CA LYS A 163 -8.36 6.15 -31.88
C LYS A 163 -8.00 7.38 -32.71
N LEU A 164 -8.93 7.95 -33.47
CA LEU A 164 -8.72 9.20 -34.20
C LEU A 164 -8.36 10.36 -33.27
N GLU A 165 -9.11 10.50 -32.16
CA GLU A 165 -8.83 11.52 -31.16
C GLU A 165 -7.43 11.35 -30.55
N MET A 166 -7.07 10.12 -30.14
CA MET A 166 -5.74 9.82 -29.61
C MET A 166 -4.62 10.12 -30.62
N ILE A 167 -4.78 9.71 -31.89
CA ILE A 167 -3.78 9.91 -32.93
C ILE A 167 -3.61 11.40 -33.22
N SER A 168 -4.68 12.21 -33.15
CA SER A 168 -4.62 13.65 -33.38
C SER A 168 -3.64 14.37 -32.44
N GLU A 169 -3.48 13.85 -31.21
CA GLU A 169 -2.61 14.40 -30.17
C GLU A 169 -1.15 13.90 -30.26
N LEU A 170 -0.87 12.87 -31.07
CA LEU A 170 0.48 12.32 -31.23
C LEU A 170 1.28 13.09 -32.27
N GLU A 171 2.59 13.15 -32.08
CA GLU A 171 3.53 13.67 -33.06
C GLU A 171 3.77 12.66 -34.20
N ASP A 172 4.00 13.16 -35.41
CA ASP A 172 4.34 12.29 -36.56
C ASP A 172 5.72 11.65 -36.35
N GLY A 173 5.83 10.36 -36.74
CA GLY A 173 7.06 9.57 -36.56
C GLY A 173 7.15 8.84 -35.22
N THR A 174 6.18 9.00 -34.30
CA THR A 174 6.12 8.29 -33.00
C THR A 174 5.01 7.25 -32.94
N ILE A 175 4.28 7.01 -34.02
CA ILE A 175 3.07 6.18 -34.06
C ILE A 175 3.41 4.75 -34.43
N SER A 176 3.06 3.81 -33.57
CA SER A 176 3.21 2.39 -33.83
C SER A 176 1.88 1.64 -33.69
N LEU A 177 1.70 0.67 -34.56
CA LEU A 177 0.59 -0.28 -34.56
C LEU A 177 1.11 -1.66 -34.25
N TYR A 178 0.36 -2.41 -33.45
CA TYR A 178 0.66 -3.80 -33.15
C TYR A 178 -0.41 -4.71 -33.74
N GLN A 179 0.02 -5.65 -34.56
CA GLN A 179 -0.86 -6.61 -35.25
C GLN A 179 -0.67 -8.01 -34.71
N GLN A 180 -1.79 -8.69 -34.43
CA GLN A 180 -1.86 -10.11 -34.09
C GLN A 180 -3.01 -10.79 -34.86
N GLY A 181 -2.67 -11.55 -35.93
CA GLY A 181 -3.67 -12.06 -36.85
C GLY A 181 -4.47 -10.97 -37.53
N GLU A 182 -5.80 -11.02 -37.42
CA GLU A 182 -6.72 -9.99 -37.94
C GLU A 182 -6.86 -8.74 -37.05
N PHE A 183 -6.35 -8.79 -35.84
CA PHE A 183 -6.47 -7.70 -34.87
C PHE A 183 -5.27 -6.74 -35.00
N THR A 184 -5.56 -5.45 -34.99
CA THR A 184 -4.53 -4.39 -34.95
C THR A 184 -4.93 -3.31 -33.94
N ASP A 185 -3.98 -2.87 -33.11
CA ASP A 185 -4.22 -1.79 -32.16
C ASP A 185 -3.11 -0.72 -32.17
N LEU A 186 -3.50 0.50 -31.82
CA LEU A 186 -2.60 1.64 -31.58
C LEU A 186 -1.94 1.43 -30.22
N CYS A 187 -0.62 1.22 -30.19
CA CYS A 187 0.08 0.90 -28.97
C CYS A 187 1.58 1.24 -29.05
N ARG A 188 2.18 1.53 -27.91
CA ARG A 188 3.63 1.79 -27.81
C ARG A 188 4.46 0.51 -27.61
N GLY A 189 3.85 -0.56 -27.12
CA GLY A 189 4.54 -1.80 -26.77
C GLY A 189 5.39 -1.69 -25.49
N PRO A 190 6.34 -2.62 -25.24
CA PRO A 190 6.50 -3.84 -26.05
C PRO A 190 5.46 -4.92 -25.75
N HIS A 191 5.45 -5.95 -26.59
CA HIS A 191 4.60 -7.14 -26.44
C HIS A 191 5.41 -8.43 -26.44
N VAL A 192 4.80 -9.50 -25.93
CA VAL A 192 5.36 -10.85 -26.06
C VAL A 192 5.41 -11.30 -27.54
N PRO A 193 6.35 -12.20 -27.93
CA PRO A 193 6.55 -12.58 -29.34
C PRO A 193 5.33 -13.16 -30.08
N HIS A 194 4.39 -13.77 -29.35
CA HIS A 194 3.13 -14.31 -29.88
C HIS A 194 2.11 -14.57 -28.76
N THR A 195 0.82 -14.68 -29.11
CA THR A 195 -0.29 -14.82 -28.14
C THR A 195 -0.17 -16.06 -27.24
N GLY A 196 0.56 -17.08 -27.64
CA GLY A 196 0.78 -18.32 -26.87
C GLY A 196 1.65 -18.15 -25.61
N TYR A 197 2.26 -16.97 -25.37
CA TYR A 197 2.92 -16.66 -24.11
C TYR A 197 1.91 -16.37 -22.98
N VAL A 198 0.70 -15.92 -23.33
CA VAL A 198 -0.39 -15.65 -22.39
C VAL A 198 -1.05 -16.97 -21.96
N LYS A 199 -0.33 -17.82 -21.21
CA LYS A 199 -0.76 -19.19 -20.89
C LYS A 199 -1.93 -19.26 -19.92
N ALA A 200 -1.98 -18.35 -18.97
CA ALA A 200 -2.97 -18.31 -17.90
C ALA A 200 -3.55 -16.90 -17.80
N LEU A 201 -4.84 -16.76 -18.06
CA LEU A 201 -5.57 -15.49 -18.02
C LEU A 201 -6.93 -15.73 -17.37
N LYS A 202 -7.37 -14.75 -16.56
CA LYS A 202 -8.68 -14.71 -15.93
C LYS A 202 -9.25 -13.30 -15.99
N LEU A 203 -10.51 -13.16 -16.40
CA LEU A 203 -11.27 -11.93 -16.23
C LEU A 203 -11.77 -11.85 -14.79
N THR A 204 -11.68 -10.66 -14.18
CA THR A 204 -11.89 -10.51 -12.72
C THR A 204 -13.06 -9.63 -12.36
N LYS A 205 -13.36 -8.60 -13.17
CA LYS A 205 -14.39 -7.61 -12.85
C LYS A 205 -14.79 -6.84 -14.11
N VAL A 206 -16.01 -6.33 -14.14
CA VAL A 206 -16.46 -5.28 -15.05
C VAL A 206 -16.98 -4.08 -14.25
N SER A 207 -16.76 -2.87 -14.75
CA SER A 207 -17.29 -1.63 -14.18
C SER A 207 -17.53 -0.59 -15.26
N GLY A 208 -18.41 0.38 -15.00
CA GLY A 208 -18.49 1.59 -15.82
C GLY A 208 -17.23 2.45 -15.67
N ALA A 209 -16.87 3.13 -16.74
CA ALA A 209 -15.86 4.18 -16.78
C ALA A 209 -16.36 5.29 -17.72
N TYR A 210 -15.76 6.49 -17.62
CA TYR A 210 -16.04 7.55 -18.58
C TYR A 210 -14.77 7.80 -19.41
N TRP A 211 -14.98 8.10 -20.70
CA TRP A 211 -13.86 8.45 -21.57
C TRP A 211 -13.07 9.63 -20.97
N ARG A 212 -11.74 9.46 -20.85
CA ARG A 212 -10.81 10.44 -20.22
C ARG A 212 -11.17 10.80 -18.76
N ALA A 213 -11.86 9.91 -18.06
CA ALA A 213 -12.33 10.12 -16.68
C ALA A 213 -13.24 11.34 -16.50
N ASP A 214 -13.85 11.87 -17.55
CA ASP A 214 -14.78 12.99 -17.52
C ASP A 214 -16.23 12.48 -17.59
N PRO A 215 -17.06 12.72 -16.55
CA PRO A 215 -18.45 12.27 -16.51
C PRO A 215 -19.36 12.84 -17.62
N THR A 216 -18.92 13.88 -18.33
CA THR A 216 -19.65 14.47 -19.47
C THR A 216 -19.41 13.72 -20.78
N ASN A 217 -18.38 12.85 -20.82
CA ASN A 217 -18.03 12.05 -21.98
C ASN A 217 -18.78 10.71 -22.01
N ALA A 218 -18.58 9.93 -23.08
CA ALA A 218 -19.20 8.63 -23.28
C ALA A 218 -18.89 7.67 -22.11
N GLN A 219 -19.91 6.93 -21.69
CA GLN A 219 -19.78 5.87 -20.70
C GLN A 219 -19.26 4.59 -21.37
N LEU A 220 -18.18 4.04 -20.85
CA LEU A 220 -17.50 2.85 -21.34
C LEU A 220 -17.67 1.67 -20.39
N GLN A 221 -17.47 0.46 -20.92
CA GLN A 221 -17.32 -0.76 -20.13
C GLN A 221 -15.84 -0.98 -19.86
N ARG A 222 -15.40 -0.97 -18.59
CA ARG A 222 -14.05 -1.30 -18.18
C ARG A 222 -13.98 -2.74 -17.73
N ILE A 223 -13.33 -3.58 -18.52
CA ILE A 223 -13.15 -5.01 -18.22
C ILE A 223 -11.75 -5.22 -17.66
N TYR A 224 -11.69 -5.80 -16.46
CA TYR A 224 -10.44 -6.13 -15.79
C TYR A 224 -10.09 -7.60 -15.97
N GLY A 225 -8.81 -7.87 -16.08
CA GLY A 225 -8.27 -9.21 -16.11
C GLY A 225 -6.88 -9.28 -15.49
N THR A 226 -6.40 -10.50 -15.28
CA THR A 226 -5.03 -10.75 -14.90
C THR A 226 -4.45 -11.89 -15.71
N ALA A 227 -3.12 -11.88 -15.91
CA ALA A 227 -2.43 -12.92 -16.66
C ALA A 227 -1.10 -13.27 -16.01
N PHE A 228 -0.72 -14.55 -16.15
CA PHE A 228 0.52 -15.12 -15.64
C PHE A 228 1.14 -16.09 -16.66
N PHE A 229 2.45 -16.33 -16.56
CA PHE A 229 3.15 -17.28 -17.42
C PHE A 229 2.78 -18.74 -17.11
N THR A 230 2.26 -19.04 -15.92
CA THR A 230 1.83 -20.38 -15.53
C THR A 230 0.45 -20.37 -14.88
N GLN A 231 -0.31 -21.49 -15.04
CA GLN A 231 -1.60 -21.65 -14.36
C GLN A 231 -1.43 -21.67 -12.83
N LYS A 232 -0.33 -22.24 -12.33
CA LYS A 232 -0.02 -22.28 -10.90
C LYS A 232 0.07 -20.88 -10.29
N ASP A 233 0.71 -19.94 -10.97
CA ASP A 233 0.85 -18.57 -10.50
C ASP A 233 -0.50 -17.83 -10.52
N LEU A 234 -1.29 -18.05 -11.59
CA LEU A 234 -2.66 -17.52 -11.66
C LEU A 234 -3.53 -18.05 -10.50
N ASP A 235 -3.52 -19.35 -10.24
CA ASP A 235 -4.31 -19.97 -9.18
C ASP A 235 -3.88 -19.44 -7.79
N ALA A 236 -2.58 -19.26 -7.58
CA ALA A 236 -2.03 -18.66 -6.37
C ALA A 236 -2.51 -17.20 -6.20
N HIS A 237 -2.49 -16.41 -7.27
CA HIS A 237 -2.96 -15.03 -7.26
C HIS A 237 -4.49 -14.95 -7.01
N LEU A 238 -5.29 -15.79 -7.65
CA LEU A 238 -6.74 -15.83 -7.43
C LEU A 238 -7.08 -16.19 -5.98
N LYS A 239 -6.37 -17.18 -5.41
CA LYS A 239 -6.49 -17.52 -3.98
C LYS A 239 -6.11 -16.34 -3.09
N PHE A 240 -5.03 -15.64 -3.41
CA PHE A 240 -4.62 -14.42 -2.71
C PHE A 240 -5.74 -13.34 -2.74
N LEU A 241 -6.33 -13.08 -3.91
CA LEU A 241 -7.43 -12.11 -4.03
C LEU A 241 -8.67 -12.53 -3.23
N GLU A 242 -9.00 -13.83 -3.20
CA GLU A 242 -10.09 -14.37 -2.39
C GLU A 242 -9.84 -14.16 -0.89
N GLU A 243 -8.64 -14.48 -0.41
CA GLU A 243 -8.25 -14.23 0.97
C GLU A 243 -8.25 -12.73 1.31
N ALA A 244 -7.78 -11.87 0.40
CA ALA A 244 -7.85 -10.42 0.58
C ALA A 244 -9.31 -9.91 0.71
N LYS A 245 -10.23 -10.45 -0.10
CA LYS A 245 -11.67 -10.13 0.02
C LYS A 245 -12.27 -10.55 1.37
N LYS A 246 -11.85 -11.72 1.90
CA LYS A 246 -12.31 -12.22 3.22
C LYS A 246 -11.79 -11.35 4.35
N ARG A 247 -10.56 -10.82 4.21
CA ARG A 247 -9.90 -9.99 5.23
C ARG A 247 -10.24 -8.51 5.17
N ASN A 248 -11.06 -8.08 4.21
CA ASN A 248 -11.38 -6.68 3.99
C ASN A 248 -11.86 -5.97 5.27
N HIS A 249 -11.09 -4.98 5.74
CA HIS A 249 -11.33 -4.27 7.00
C HIS A 249 -12.69 -3.57 7.09
N ARG A 250 -13.26 -3.11 5.95
CA ARG A 250 -14.60 -2.49 5.94
C ARG A 250 -15.65 -3.52 6.33
N LYS A 251 -15.61 -4.72 5.72
CA LYS A 251 -16.58 -5.80 6.02
C LYS A 251 -16.41 -6.32 7.44
N ILE A 252 -15.18 -6.59 7.84
CA ILE A 252 -14.89 -7.10 9.19
C ILE A 252 -15.21 -6.04 10.24
N GLY A 253 -14.79 -4.79 10.03
CA GLY A 253 -15.02 -3.70 10.99
C GLY A 253 -16.50 -3.41 11.21
N MET A 254 -17.33 -3.43 10.14
CA MET A 254 -18.77 -3.30 10.28
C MET A 254 -19.40 -4.54 10.98
N ALA A 255 -18.98 -5.74 10.62
CA ALA A 255 -19.49 -6.96 11.24
C ALA A 255 -19.15 -7.06 12.74
N LEU A 256 -18.00 -6.52 13.17
CA LEU A 256 -17.57 -6.47 14.55
C LEU A 256 -18.01 -5.18 15.29
N ASP A 257 -18.77 -4.32 14.64
CA ASP A 257 -19.27 -3.05 15.20
C ASP A 257 -18.13 -2.12 15.67
N LEU A 258 -17.07 -1.98 14.85
CA LEU A 258 -15.90 -1.16 15.19
C LEU A 258 -16.03 0.28 14.68
N PHE A 259 -16.52 0.47 13.45
CA PHE A 259 -16.68 1.78 12.82
C PHE A 259 -17.67 1.74 11.66
N SER A 260 -18.09 2.94 11.23
CA SER A 260 -18.94 3.15 10.05
C SER A 260 -18.51 4.39 9.25
N PHE A 261 -19.04 4.53 8.03
CA PHE A 261 -18.90 5.72 7.19
C PHE A 261 -20.30 6.21 6.79
N HIS A 262 -20.49 7.52 6.75
CA HIS A 262 -21.78 8.16 6.48
C HIS A 262 -21.63 9.29 5.45
N GLU A 263 -22.72 9.62 4.76
CA GLU A 263 -22.75 10.67 3.73
C GLU A 263 -22.53 12.07 4.30
N GLU A 264 -22.83 12.27 5.57
CA GLU A 264 -22.65 13.53 6.28
C GLU A 264 -21.17 13.91 6.47
N ALA A 265 -20.26 12.92 6.43
CA ALA A 265 -18.81 13.13 6.54
C ALA A 265 -18.05 12.17 5.59
N PRO A 266 -18.09 12.42 4.27
CA PRO A 266 -17.53 11.51 3.28
C PRO A 266 -16.02 11.36 3.45
N GLY A 267 -15.57 10.13 3.66
CA GLY A 267 -14.15 9.80 3.89
C GLY A 267 -13.67 10.06 5.32
N MET A 268 -14.57 10.26 6.28
CA MET A 268 -14.26 10.42 7.70
C MET A 268 -14.92 9.28 8.50
N PRO A 269 -14.16 8.43 9.22
CA PRO A 269 -14.72 7.30 9.94
C PRO A 269 -15.40 7.72 11.24
N PHE A 270 -16.53 7.07 11.57
CA PHE A 270 -17.21 7.13 12.85
C PHE A 270 -16.85 5.87 13.64
N PHE A 271 -16.17 6.02 14.78
CA PHE A 271 -15.80 4.90 15.62
C PHE A 271 -16.90 4.57 16.63
N HIS A 272 -17.31 3.29 16.67
CA HIS A 272 -18.30 2.78 17.60
C HIS A 272 -17.65 2.41 18.96
N PRO A 273 -18.43 2.12 20.01
CA PRO A 273 -17.86 1.81 21.33
C PRO A 273 -16.82 0.69 21.31
N ARG A 274 -17.05 -0.41 20.57
CA ARG A 274 -16.08 -1.51 20.42
C ARG A 274 -14.81 -1.06 19.66
N GLY A 275 -14.96 -0.22 18.66
CA GLY A 275 -13.84 0.39 17.93
C GLY A 275 -13.00 1.27 18.84
N MET A 276 -13.63 2.07 19.69
CA MET A 276 -12.94 2.93 20.66
C MET A 276 -12.17 2.14 21.72
N VAL A 277 -12.62 0.95 22.09
CA VAL A 277 -11.85 0.07 22.99
C VAL A 277 -10.54 -0.36 22.32
N VAL A 278 -10.57 -0.79 21.04
CA VAL A 278 -9.36 -1.16 20.28
C VAL A 278 -8.45 0.05 20.10
N TRP A 279 -9.03 1.18 19.75
CA TRP A 279 -8.34 2.47 19.60
C TRP A 279 -7.58 2.86 20.87
N ASN A 280 -8.25 2.85 22.01
CA ASN A 280 -7.63 3.23 23.30
C ASN A 280 -6.52 2.25 23.69
N ALA A 281 -6.74 0.94 23.53
CA ALA A 281 -5.71 -0.07 23.81
C ALA A 281 -4.46 0.13 22.93
N LEU A 282 -4.62 0.50 21.65
CA LEU A 282 -3.53 0.83 20.75
C LEU A 282 -2.79 2.10 21.19
N LEU A 283 -3.51 3.15 21.58
CA LEU A 283 -2.93 4.39 22.05
C LEU A 283 -2.24 4.27 23.42
N ASP A 284 -2.77 3.46 24.32
CA ASP A 284 -2.13 3.20 25.61
C ASP A 284 -0.80 2.46 25.42
N TYR A 285 -0.75 1.52 24.47
CA TYR A 285 0.49 0.90 24.04
C TYR A 285 1.47 1.92 23.46
N TRP A 286 1.02 2.75 22.52
CA TRP A 286 1.81 3.81 21.92
C TRP A 286 2.39 4.76 22.98
N ARG A 287 1.58 5.22 23.93
CA ARG A 287 2.02 6.09 25.02
C ARG A 287 3.06 5.43 25.93
N ALA A 288 2.86 4.14 26.24
CA ALA A 288 3.80 3.39 27.07
C ALA A 288 5.19 3.31 26.41
N GLU A 289 5.25 2.94 25.12
CA GLU A 289 6.49 2.83 24.36
C GLU A 289 7.19 4.19 24.17
N HIS A 290 6.42 5.24 23.89
CA HIS A 290 6.96 6.60 23.74
C HIS A 290 7.50 7.16 25.06
N ARG A 291 6.78 6.95 26.14
CA ARG A 291 7.27 7.37 27.48
C ARG A 291 8.56 6.64 27.85
N ALA A 292 8.64 5.34 27.59
CA ALA A 292 9.86 4.55 27.82
C ALA A 292 11.04 5.02 26.95
N ALA A 293 10.77 5.56 25.75
CA ALA A 293 11.75 6.15 24.85
C ALA A 293 12.05 7.65 25.12
N GLY A 294 11.53 8.22 26.21
CA GLY A 294 11.81 9.59 26.63
C GLY A 294 11.04 10.68 25.86
N TYR A 295 9.92 10.33 25.22
CA TYR A 295 9.04 11.32 24.59
C TYR A 295 8.11 12.00 25.60
N VAL A 296 7.80 13.26 25.35
CA VAL A 296 6.75 14.02 26.02
C VAL A 296 5.57 14.20 25.07
N GLU A 297 4.34 14.05 25.59
CA GLU A 297 3.13 14.22 24.77
C GLU A 297 2.70 15.69 24.77
N THR A 298 2.41 16.23 23.59
CA THR A 298 1.91 17.59 23.36
C THR A 298 0.57 17.55 22.63
N LYS A 299 -0.12 18.69 22.55
CA LYS A 299 -1.35 18.83 21.78
C LYS A 299 -1.46 20.22 21.19
N THR A 300 -1.75 20.31 19.90
CA THR A 300 -1.93 21.58 19.19
C THR A 300 -3.40 21.77 18.77
N PRO A 301 -3.86 23.04 18.59
CA PRO A 301 -5.20 23.33 18.09
C PRO A 301 -5.42 22.75 16.70
N ILE A 302 -6.68 22.44 16.36
CA ILE A 302 -7.06 21.92 15.04
C ILE A 302 -7.14 23.03 14.00
N MET A 303 -7.70 24.18 14.38
CA MET A 303 -7.89 25.34 13.50
C MET A 303 -6.86 26.42 13.83
N LEU A 304 -6.12 26.86 12.81
CA LEU A 304 -5.03 27.83 12.93
C LEU A 304 -5.14 28.84 11.80
N ASN A 305 -4.73 30.10 12.06
CA ASN A 305 -4.85 31.16 11.06
C ASN A 305 -3.87 31.01 9.90
N ARG A 306 -4.19 31.66 8.80
CA ARG A 306 -3.45 31.61 7.54
C ARG A 306 -1.98 32.01 7.69
N SER A 307 -1.67 33.00 8.54
CA SER A 307 -0.29 33.50 8.70
C SER A 307 0.70 32.41 9.17
N LEU A 308 0.22 31.43 9.95
CA LEU A 308 1.04 30.26 10.33
C LEU A 308 1.38 29.39 9.13
N TRP A 309 0.41 29.20 8.25
CA TRP A 309 0.55 28.34 7.06
C TRP A 309 1.43 28.99 5.98
N GLU A 310 1.38 30.33 5.84
CA GLU A 310 2.30 31.11 5.02
C GLU A 310 3.73 31.04 5.57
N ARG A 311 3.89 31.25 6.87
CA ARG A 311 5.20 31.15 7.55
C ARG A 311 5.85 29.80 7.35
N SER A 312 5.08 28.72 7.45
CA SER A 312 5.59 27.35 7.26
C SER A 312 5.71 26.91 5.80
N GLY A 313 5.21 27.70 4.84
CA GLY A 313 5.20 27.36 3.41
C GLY A 313 4.11 26.37 2.98
N HIS A 314 3.25 25.93 3.91
CA HIS A 314 2.16 25.02 3.55
C HIS A 314 1.09 25.69 2.71
N TRP A 315 0.84 26.98 2.88
CA TRP A 315 -0.14 27.72 2.10
C TRP A 315 0.19 27.74 0.59
N GLU A 316 1.46 27.82 0.24
CA GLU A 316 1.92 27.85 -1.15
C GLU A 316 2.02 26.44 -1.76
N ASN A 317 2.48 25.46 -0.96
CA ASN A 317 2.85 24.13 -1.48
C ASN A 317 1.78 23.05 -1.22
N TYR A 318 0.76 23.32 -0.37
CA TYR A 318 -0.19 22.29 0.08
C TYR A 318 -1.64 22.77 0.14
N ARG A 319 -1.96 23.98 -0.35
CA ARG A 319 -3.29 24.61 -0.21
C ARG A 319 -4.43 23.78 -0.79
N GLU A 320 -4.22 23.11 -1.90
CA GLU A 320 -5.24 22.29 -2.58
C GLU A 320 -5.77 21.14 -1.69
N ASN A 321 -4.95 20.70 -0.73
CA ASN A 321 -5.29 19.66 0.22
C ASN A 321 -5.82 20.19 1.56
N MET A 322 -6.02 21.49 1.72
CA MET A 322 -6.43 22.11 2.98
C MET A 322 -7.92 22.47 2.99
N TYR A 323 -8.56 22.23 4.13
CA TYR A 323 -9.89 22.79 4.42
C TYR A 323 -9.71 24.18 5.00
N THR A 324 -10.31 25.17 4.37
CA THR A 324 -10.20 26.58 4.78
C THR A 324 -11.56 27.15 5.17
N SER A 325 -11.55 28.15 6.06
CA SER A 325 -12.73 28.92 6.46
C SER A 325 -12.32 30.36 6.72
N SER A 326 -13.24 31.31 6.52
CA SER A 326 -13.03 32.72 6.87
C SER A 326 -13.99 33.10 7.99
N ILE A 327 -13.47 33.67 9.09
CA ILE A 327 -14.20 34.09 10.27
C ILE A 327 -13.72 35.50 10.65
N ASP A 328 -14.62 36.47 10.75
CA ASP A 328 -14.29 37.86 11.05
C ASP A 328 -13.21 38.44 10.11
N ASP A 329 -13.32 38.16 8.82
CA ASP A 329 -12.37 38.57 7.77
C ASP A 329 -10.94 37.99 7.95
N ILE A 330 -10.77 36.99 8.78
CA ILE A 330 -9.51 36.28 8.99
C ILE A 330 -9.64 34.86 8.40
N ASP A 331 -8.70 34.51 7.53
CA ASP A 331 -8.61 33.15 6.97
C ASP A 331 -7.98 32.19 7.98
N TYR A 332 -8.62 31.06 8.14
CA TYR A 332 -8.18 29.92 8.94
C TYR A 332 -8.08 28.67 8.07
N ALA A 333 -7.26 27.72 8.50
CA ALA A 333 -7.29 26.38 7.96
C ALA A 333 -7.34 25.34 9.07
N ILE A 334 -8.05 24.25 8.79
CA ILE A 334 -7.93 23.02 9.58
C ILE A 334 -6.57 22.41 9.29
N LYS A 335 -5.80 22.09 10.31
CA LYS A 335 -4.41 21.65 10.15
C LYS A 335 -4.31 20.39 9.29
N PRO A 336 -3.51 20.39 8.19
CA PRO A 336 -3.17 19.20 7.43
C PRO A 336 -1.97 18.45 8.00
N MET A 337 -1.21 19.12 8.90
CA MET A 337 0.01 18.64 9.56
C MET A 337 0.13 19.27 10.95
N ASN A 338 0.87 18.60 11.85
CA ASN A 338 1.04 19.05 13.24
C ASN A 338 2.27 19.94 13.45
N CYS A 339 3.26 19.87 12.57
CA CYS A 339 4.57 20.49 12.74
C CYS A 339 4.54 22.00 13.04
N PRO A 340 3.76 22.89 12.36
CA PRO A 340 3.78 24.32 12.66
C PRO A 340 3.30 24.63 14.08
N GLY A 341 2.29 23.88 14.57
CA GLY A 341 1.82 24.00 15.95
C GLY A 341 2.87 23.56 16.97
N GLY A 342 3.57 22.45 16.71
CA GLY A 342 4.67 21.95 17.55
C GLY A 342 5.82 22.97 17.66
N MET A 343 6.16 23.64 16.56
CA MET A 343 7.20 24.68 16.54
C MET A 343 6.80 25.91 17.37
N ILE A 344 5.52 26.27 17.41
CA ILE A 344 5.03 27.34 18.31
C ILE A 344 5.25 26.94 19.77
N ILE A 345 4.96 25.67 20.12
CA ILE A 345 5.18 25.17 21.49
C ILE A 345 6.66 25.24 21.84
N TYR A 346 7.56 24.75 20.97
CA TYR A 346 9.02 24.85 21.19
C TYR A 346 9.46 26.29 21.38
N GLY A 347 9.04 27.20 20.49
CA GLY A 347 9.41 28.62 20.53
C GLY A 347 8.81 29.42 21.71
N SER A 348 7.89 28.84 22.50
CA SER A 348 7.22 29.52 23.61
C SER A 348 8.10 29.75 24.84
N LYS A 349 9.25 29.09 24.93
CA LYS A 349 10.22 29.23 26.03
C LYS A 349 11.66 29.08 25.52
N PRO A 350 12.66 29.63 26.22
CA PRO A 350 14.05 29.40 25.88
C PRO A 350 14.48 27.97 26.17
N HIS A 351 15.41 27.44 25.34
CA HIS A 351 16.03 26.14 25.50
C HIS A 351 17.53 26.27 25.54
N SER A 352 18.20 25.34 26.22
CA SER A 352 19.64 25.20 26.23
C SER A 352 20.05 23.86 25.56
N TYR A 353 21.31 23.72 25.21
CA TYR A 353 21.87 22.45 24.70
C TYR A 353 21.63 21.25 25.64
N LYS A 354 21.41 21.48 26.96
CA LYS A 354 21.12 20.45 27.95
C LYS A 354 19.69 19.91 27.86
N ASP A 355 18.78 20.68 27.25
CA ASP A 355 17.39 20.28 27.04
C ASP A 355 17.22 19.43 25.78
N LEU A 356 18.28 19.34 24.94
CA LEU A 356 18.26 18.59 23.68
C LEU A 356 18.93 17.22 23.82
N PRO A 357 18.39 16.15 23.18
CA PRO A 357 17.26 16.19 22.25
C PRO A 357 15.91 16.32 22.97
N LEU A 358 15.03 17.18 22.47
CA LEU A 358 13.65 17.29 22.93
C LEU A 358 12.74 16.50 21.98
N ARG A 359 12.11 15.45 22.49
CA ARG A 359 11.23 14.55 21.71
C ARG A 359 9.77 14.83 22.05
N ALA A 360 9.09 15.67 21.25
CA ALA A 360 7.70 16.08 21.46
C ALA A 360 6.77 15.27 20.54
N ALA A 361 5.91 14.42 21.11
CA ALA A 361 4.98 13.58 20.38
C ALA A 361 3.55 14.12 20.47
N GLU A 362 2.75 13.91 19.43
CA GLU A 362 1.34 14.28 19.36
C GLU A 362 0.55 13.24 18.57
N VAL A 363 -0.49 12.66 19.18
CA VAL A 363 -1.53 11.98 18.40
C VAL A 363 -2.49 13.05 17.88
N GLY A 364 -2.11 13.66 16.77
CA GLY A 364 -2.73 14.88 16.25
C GLY A 364 -3.77 14.59 15.17
N LEU A 365 -5.02 15.08 15.39
CA LEU A 365 -6.07 15.02 14.37
C LEU A 365 -5.75 16.03 13.27
N VAL A 366 -5.62 15.53 12.03
CA VAL A 366 -5.39 16.32 10.83
C VAL A 366 -6.45 16.04 9.78
N HIS A 367 -6.65 17.01 8.86
CA HIS A 367 -7.58 16.85 7.75
C HIS A 367 -6.88 17.14 6.42
N ARG A 368 -7.13 16.30 5.43
CA ARG A 368 -6.63 16.47 4.06
C ARG A 368 -7.75 16.26 3.06
N HIS A 369 -7.89 17.18 2.13
CA HIS A 369 -8.89 17.09 1.06
C HIS A 369 -8.44 16.06 0.02
N GLU A 370 -8.64 14.79 0.33
CA GLU A 370 -8.41 13.70 -0.63
C GLU A 370 -9.55 13.63 -1.64
N LEU A 371 -9.24 13.36 -2.91
CA LEU A 371 -10.25 13.18 -3.96
C LEU A 371 -11.15 11.98 -3.66
N SER A 372 -12.44 12.07 -4.00
CA SER A 372 -13.41 11.01 -3.70
C SER A 372 -13.03 9.65 -4.30
N GLY A 373 -12.44 9.63 -5.50
CA GLY A 373 -12.06 8.39 -6.19
C GLY A 373 -10.91 7.61 -5.55
N VAL A 374 -10.13 8.23 -4.65
CA VAL A 374 -8.99 7.57 -4.00
C VAL A 374 -9.30 7.12 -2.57
N LEU A 375 -10.48 7.43 -2.03
CA LEU A 375 -10.87 7.05 -0.68
C LEU A 375 -11.00 5.52 -0.55
N SER A 376 -10.45 4.95 0.53
CA SER A 376 -10.40 3.50 0.71
C SER A 376 -10.57 3.06 2.17
N GLY A 377 -11.80 3.11 2.68
CA GLY A 377 -12.09 2.74 4.08
C GLY A 377 -11.16 3.47 5.04
N LEU A 378 -10.56 2.75 6.01
CA LEU A 378 -9.57 3.33 6.94
C LEU A 378 -8.19 3.57 6.31
N PHE A 379 -7.89 3.00 5.13
CA PHE A 379 -6.58 3.13 4.50
C PHE A 379 -6.32 4.51 3.91
N ARG A 380 -7.36 5.19 3.41
CA ARG A 380 -7.27 6.55 2.89
C ARG A 380 -8.53 7.32 3.23
N VAL A 381 -8.40 8.24 4.15
CA VAL A 381 -9.46 9.02 4.78
C VAL A 381 -9.16 10.51 4.68
N ARG A 382 -10.16 11.36 4.92
CA ARG A 382 -10.02 12.83 4.93
C ARG A 382 -9.73 13.41 6.31
N ALA A 383 -10.09 12.69 7.38
CA ALA A 383 -9.78 13.05 8.76
C ALA A 383 -9.10 11.86 9.42
N PHE A 384 -7.93 12.07 10.01
CA PHE A 384 -7.15 11.02 10.65
C PHE A 384 -6.22 11.55 11.72
N HIS A 385 -5.83 10.67 12.64
CA HIS A 385 -4.87 10.96 13.69
C HIS A 385 -3.49 10.45 13.28
N GLN A 386 -2.53 11.35 13.19
CA GLN A 386 -1.12 10.97 13.04
C GLN A 386 -0.49 10.71 14.40
N ASP A 387 0.28 9.65 14.53
CA ASP A 387 1.16 9.40 15.66
C ASP A 387 2.50 10.15 15.48
N ASP A 388 2.36 11.44 15.34
CA ASP A 388 3.43 12.34 14.97
C ASP A 388 4.38 12.64 16.14
N ALA A 389 5.63 12.93 15.83
CA ALA A 389 6.52 13.59 16.77
C ALA A 389 7.56 14.45 16.07
N HIS A 390 7.97 15.48 16.78
CA HIS A 390 8.99 16.43 16.38
C HIS A 390 10.15 16.36 17.37
N LEU A 391 11.31 15.96 16.86
CA LEU A 391 12.53 15.84 17.65
C LEU A 391 13.40 17.05 17.34
N TYR A 392 13.64 17.88 18.32
CA TYR A 392 14.55 19.03 18.22
C TYR A 392 15.90 18.64 18.80
N MET A 393 16.98 18.85 18.03
CA MET A 393 18.30 18.32 18.39
C MET A 393 19.46 19.20 17.91
N MET A 394 20.62 18.94 18.46
CA MET A 394 21.89 19.46 17.93
C MET A 394 22.34 18.66 16.71
N PRO A 395 23.14 19.23 15.78
CA PRO A 395 23.68 18.50 14.63
C PRO A 395 24.40 17.20 14.99
N THR A 396 25.08 17.17 16.12
CA THR A 396 25.82 15.99 16.61
C THR A 396 24.93 14.84 17.09
N GLN A 397 23.61 15.05 17.22
CA GLN A 397 22.67 14.05 17.74
C GLN A 397 21.85 13.37 16.62
N ILE A 398 22.02 13.77 15.35
CA ILE A 398 21.20 13.29 14.22
C ILE A 398 21.20 11.76 14.14
N GLU A 399 22.37 11.14 14.09
CA GLU A 399 22.50 9.69 13.91
C GLU A 399 21.85 8.92 15.05
N GLU A 400 22.12 9.33 16.30
CA GLU A 400 21.55 8.68 17.49
C GLU A 400 20.03 8.77 17.53
N GLU A 401 19.45 9.93 17.18
CA GLU A 401 18.00 10.13 17.17
C GLU A 401 17.31 9.33 16.06
N ILE A 402 17.91 9.27 14.86
CA ILE A 402 17.38 8.42 13.77
C ILE A 402 17.41 6.94 14.17
N LEU A 403 18.52 6.46 14.73
CA LEU A 403 18.65 5.10 15.25
C LEU A 403 17.64 4.82 16.36
N GLY A 404 17.41 5.78 17.24
CA GLY A 404 16.40 5.71 18.29
C GLY A 404 14.99 5.50 17.74
N VAL A 405 14.62 6.25 16.68
CA VAL A 405 13.32 6.10 16.00
C VAL A 405 13.21 4.76 15.28
N LEU A 406 14.26 4.32 14.56
CA LEU A 406 14.25 3.02 13.87
C LEU A 406 14.06 1.87 14.86
N ARG A 407 14.79 1.87 15.98
CA ARG A 407 14.64 0.84 17.03
C ARG A 407 13.27 0.86 17.72
N LEU A 408 12.71 2.06 17.94
CA LEU A 408 11.36 2.20 18.48
C LEU A 408 10.33 1.61 17.52
N SER A 409 10.42 1.95 16.24
CA SER A 409 9.52 1.46 15.20
C SER A 409 9.59 -0.06 15.05
N GLU A 410 10.80 -0.63 14.99
CA GLU A 410 11.02 -2.08 14.94
C GLU A 410 10.38 -2.80 16.12
N ARG A 411 10.61 -2.31 17.35
CA ARG A 411 10.02 -2.89 18.57
C ARG A 411 8.50 -2.83 18.53
N MET A 412 7.94 -1.69 18.09
CA MET A 412 6.50 -1.52 18.02
C MET A 412 5.86 -2.43 16.96
N TYR A 413 6.44 -2.54 15.77
CA TYR A 413 5.93 -3.44 14.73
C TYR A 413 6.04 -4.92 15.12
N ARG A 414 7.13 -5.31 15.77
CA ARG A 414 7.32 -6.68 16.28
C ARG A 414 6.20 -7.12 17.24
N THR A 415 5.67 -6.20 18.05
CA THR A 415 4.54 -6.48 18.96
C THR A 415 3.28 -6.92 18.23
N PHE A 416 3.14 -6.57 16.93
CA PHE A 416 2.03 -7.01 16.08
C PHE A 416 2.42 -8.13 15.10
N GLY A 417 3.65 -8.64 15.17
CA GLY A 417 4.16 -9.63 14.21
C GLY A 417 4.37 -9.08 12.80
N LEU A 418 4.55 -7.76 12.67
CA LEU A 418 4.75 -7.08 11.40
C LEU A 418 6.24 -6.91 11.11
N GLY A 419 6.69 -7.39 9.94
CA GLY A 419 7.99 -7.03 9.38
C GLY A 419 7.91 -5.73 8.58
N PHE A 420 9.05 -5.09 8.33
CA PHE A 420 9.11 -3.87 7.52
C PHE A 420 10.32 -3.84 6.59
N GLN A 421 10.25 -2.97 5.59
CA GLN A 421 11.32 -2.63 4.66
C GLN A 421 11.59 -1.13 4.74
N LEU A 422 12.83 -0.74 4.47
CA LEU A 422 13.27 0.66 4.48
C LEU A 422 13.41 1.19 3.06
N GLU A 423 13.00 2.44 2.87
CA GLU A 423 13.18 3.18 1.62
C GLU A 423 13.72 4.56 1.96
N LEU A 424 14.79 4.99 1.28
CA LEU A 424 15.38 6.32 1.41
C LEU A 424 14.97 7.15 0.20
N SER A 425 14.21 8.22 0.43
CA SER A 425 13.75 9.15 -0.61
C SER A 425 14.57 10.43 -0.58
N THR A 426 15.05 10.84 -1.75
CA THR A 426 15.92 12.01 -1.93
C THR A 426 15.14 13.23 -2.42
N ARG A 427 15.85 14.30 -2.77
CA ARG A 427 15.30 15.61 -3.09
C ARG A 427 14.34 15.61 -4.28
N PRO A 428 13.10 16.13 -4.15
CA PRO A 428 12.17 16.31 -5.27
C PRO A 428 12.50 17.59 -6.08
N GLU A 429 11.96 17.70 -7.29
CA GLU A 429 12.13 18.88 -8.15
C GLU A 429 11.68 20.19 -7.47
N ARG A 430 10.53 20.14 -6.78
CA ARG A 430 10.03 21.28 -6.00
C ARG A 430 10.41 21.11 -4.54
N SER A 431 11.39 21.90 -4.11
CA SER A 431 11.92 21.80 -2.74
C SER A 431 12.41 23.16 -2.25
N ILE A 432 12.47 23.32 -0.91
CA ILE A 432 13.08 24.47 -0.23
C ILE A 432 14.43 24.06 0.36
N GLY A 433 15.28 25.03 0.70
CA GLY A 433 16.62 24.80 1.24
C GLY A 433 17.71 24.79 0.16
N THR A 434 18.97 24.89 0.59
CA THR A 434 20.16 24.90 -0.29
C THR A 434 20.60 23.48 -0.66
N ASP A 435 21.42 23.35 -1.70
CA ASP A 435 22.01 22.07 -2.12
C ASP A 435 22.84 21.44 -1.00
N GLU A 436 23.62 22.24 -0.28
CA GLU A 436 24.45 21.83 0.85
C GLU A 436 23.59 21.27 2.01
N GLN A 437 22.45 21.92 2.31
CA GLN A 437 21.52 21.42 3.33
C GLN A 437 20.97 20.05 2.95
N TRP A 438 20.57 19.89 1.67
CA TRP A 438 20.02 18.62 1.17
C TRP A 438 21.07 17.51 1.16
N GLU A 439 22.29 17.79 0.74
CA GLU A 439 23.40 16.84 0.74
C GLU A 439 23.73 16.39 2.17
N HIS A 440 23.88 17.34 3.09
CA HIS A 440 24.18 17.06 4.50
C HIS A 440 23.05 16.23 5.17
N ALA A 441 21.80 16.60 4.93
CA ALA A 441 20.66 15.84 5.46
C ALA A 441 20.60 14.42 4.89
N THR A 442 20.80 14.26 3.58
CA THR A 442 20.77 12.95 2.92
C THR A 442 21.90 12.03 3.43
N GLU A 443 23.12 12.56 3.57
CA GLU A 443 24.24 11.78 4.12
C GLU A 443 24.04 11.44 5.60
N GLY A 444 23.40 12.30 6.39
CA GLY A 444 23.02 11.99 7.76
C GLY A 444 22.06 10.79 7.85
N LEU A 445 21.03 10.75 6.97
CA LEU A 445 20.13 9.60 6.88
C LEU A 445 20.84 8.32 6.41
N LYS A 446 21.72 8.42 5.41
CA LYS A 446 22.51 7.28 4.92
C LYS A 446 23.48 6.74 5.99
N ALA A 447 24.11 7.62 6.76
CA ALA A 447 24.99 7.23 7.85
C ALA A 447 24.26 6.41 8.91
N ALA A 448 23.09 6.90 9.35
CA ALA A 448 22.23 6.17 10.29
C ALA A 448 21.77 4.81 9.74
N LEU A 449 21.37 4.73 8.46
CA LEU A 449 20.98 3.47 7.84
C LEU A 449 22.15 2.47 7.76
N ARG A 450 23.36 2.93 7.43
CA ARG A 450 24.58 2.09 7.45
C ARG A 450 24.85 1.53 8.85
N THR A 451 24.74 2.36 9.88
CA THR A 451 24.94 1.95 11.29
C THR A 451 23.83 1.02 11.76
N TYR A 452 22.58 1.23 11.29
CA TYR A 452 21.46 0.34 11.60
C TYR A 452 21.63 -1.06 10.99
N GLY A 453 22.29 -1.15 9.82
CA GLY A 453 22.72 -2.43 9.22
C GLY A 453 21.60 -3.20 8.52
N HIS A 454 20.52 -2.52 8.10
CA HIS A 454 19.45 -3.12 7.29
C HIS A 454 19.52 -2.61 5.84
N ASP A 455 19.18 -3.49 4.90
CA ASP A 455 19.05 -3.10 3.49
C ASP A 455 17.92 -2.09 3.31
N TYR A 456 18.14 -1.15 2.42
CA TYR A 456 17.11 -0.17 2.04
C TYR A 456 17.09 0.05 0.53
N LYS A 457 15.92 0.43 0.02
CA LYS A 457 15.72 0.84 -1.36
C LYS A 457 15.96 2.34 -1.48
N LEU A 458 16.65 2.78 -2.55
CA LEU A 458 16.76 4.19 -2.88
C LEU A 458 15.58 4.58 -3.79
N ASN A 459 14.89 5.68 -3.44
CA ASN A 459 13.79 6.27 -4.20
C ASN A 459 14.14 7.74 -4.49
N GLU A 460 14.67 7.98 -5.68
CA GLU A 460 15.14 9.31 -6.06
C GLU A 460 13.96 10.25 -6.37
N GLY A 461 14.01 11.46 -5.81
CA GLY A 461 13.04 12.50 -6.11
C GLY A 461 11.73 12.44 -5.31
N ASP A 462 11.54 11.51 -4.37
CA ASP A 462 10.30 11.34 -3.58
C ASP A 462 10.40 11.89 -2.14
N GLY A 463 11.39 12.70 -1.84
CA GLY A 463 11.53 13.38 -0.55
C GLY A 463 10.41 14.38 -0.26
N ALA A 464 10.29 14.82 1.00
CA ALA A 464 9.40 15.93 1.32
C ALA A 464 9.96 17.24 0.74
N PHE A 465 9.12 18.25 0.53
CA PHE A 465 9.57 19.52 -0.04
C PHE A 465 10.62 20.24 0.83
N TYR A 466 10.75 19.88 2.09
CA TYR A 466 11.66 20.49 3.09
C TYR A 466 12.81 19.59 3.56
N GLY A 467 12.87 18.31 3.13
CA GLY A 467 13.97 17.42 3.50
C GLY A 467 13.82 15.98 3.00
N PRO A 468 14.93 15.22 2.98
CA PRO A 468 14.93 13.80 2.63
C PRO A 468 14.24 12.98 3.72
N LYS A 469 13.78 11.78 3.37
CA LYS A 469 13.05 10.92 4.29
C LYS A 469 13.46 9.44 4.21
N ILE A 470 13.32 8.75 5.33
CA ILE A 470 13.31 7.29 5.39
C ILE A 470 11.86 6.87 5.61
N ASP A 471 11.31 6.07 4.70
CA ASP A 471 10.01 5.47 4.84
C ASP A 471 10.11 4.03 5.31
N LEU A 472 9.24 3.65 6.27
CA LEU A 472 9.13 2.30 6.79
C LEU A 472 7.85 1.67 6.21
N HIS A 473 8.05 0.70 5.34
CA HIS A 473 7.00 -0.04 4.67
C HIS A 473 6.75 -1.36 5.37
N ILE A 474 5.64 -1.47 6.11
CA ILE A 474 5.27 -2.73 6.79
C ILE A 474 4.65 -3.72 5.81
N LYS A 475 4.86 -5.02 6.07
CA LYS A 475 4.21 -6.11 5.34
C LYS A 475 3.14 -6.76 6.20
N ASP A 476 1.93 -6.84 5.66
CA ASP A 476 0.82 -7.54 6.32
C ASP A 476 0.86 -9.07 6.07
N ALA A 477 -0.10 -9.79 6.66
CA ALA A 477 -0.21 -11.25 6.51
C ALA A 477 -0.46 -11.74 5.06
N LEU A 478 -0.82 -10.84 4.15
CA LEU A 478 -0.96 -11.09 2.72
C LEU A 478 0.26 -10.63 1.92
N ALA A 479 1.36 -10.28 2.59
CA ALA A 479 2.58 -9.73 2.00
C ALA A 479 2.38 -8.40 1.22
N ARG A 480 1.25 -7.69 1.42
CA ARG A 480 1.05 -6.35 0.88
C ARG A 480 1.89 -5.35 1.67
N THR A 481 2.42 -4.37 0.97
CA THR A 481 3.29 -3.35 1.54
C THR A 481 2.51 -2.07 1.83
N TRP A 482 2.69 -1.51 3.04
CA TRP A 482 2.01 -0.32 3.52
C TRP A 482 3.03 0.67 4.08
N GLN A 483 3.13 1.85 3.47
CA GLN A 483 3.90 2.94 4.07
C GLN A 483 3.20 3.41 5.34
N CYS A 484 3.85 3.27 6.49
CA CYS A 484 3.36 3.66 7.81
C CYS A 484 4.31 4.62 8.50
N GLY A 485 5.48 4.16 8.91
CA GLY A 485 6.48 5.01 9.54
C GLY A 485 7.21 5.87 8.52
N THR A 486 7.59 7.06 8.95
CA THR A 486 8.42 7.99 8.17
C THR A 486 9.34 8.75 9.10
N ILE A 487 10.58 8.99 8.71
CA ILE A 487 11.57 9.81 9.40
C ILE A 487 12.05 10.86 8.40
N GLN A 488 11.79 12.13 8.66
CA GLN A 488 12.13 13.25 7.76
C GLN A 488 13.05 14.21 8.49
N LEU A 489 14.24 14.42 7.97
CA LEU A 489 15.20 15.38 8.54
C LEU A 489 14.98 16.76 7.92
N ASP A 490 14.68 17.74 8.74
CA ASP A 490 14.31 19.10 8.36
C ASP A 490 15.31 20.12 8.92
N MET A 491 15.91 20.87 8.02
CA MET A 491 16.79 21.99 8.33
C MET A 491 16.15 23.35 8.03
N ALA A 492 15.05 23.38 7.28
CA ALA A 492 14.45 24.58 6.73
C ALA A 492 13.40 25.22 7.64
N LEU A 493 12.48 24.41 8.20
CA LEU A 493 11.40 24.95 9.03
C LEU A 493 11.88 25.54 10.36
N PRO A 494 12.87 24.97 11.09
CA PRO A 494 13.44 25.61 12.27
C PRO A 494 13.95 27.03 12.00
N GLU A 495 14.49 27.28 10.80
CA GLU A 495 14.93 28.61 10.37
C GLU A 495 13.74 29.54 10.14
N ARG A 496 12.73 29.14 9.40
CA ARG A 496 11.51 29.92 9.13
C ARG A 496 10.76 30.31 10.41
N PHE A 497 10.81 29.44 11.43
CA PHE A 497 10.20 29.71 12.74
C PHE A 497 11.14 30.43 13.71
N ASN A 498 12.37 30.72 13.28
CA ASN A 498 13.40 31.34 14.11
C ASN A 498 13.62 30.61 15.45
N LEU A 499 13.58 29.26 15.43
CA LEU A 499 13.81 28.45 16.61
C LEU A 499 15.28 28.52 17.01
N THR A 500 15.56 28.61 18.32
CA THR A 500 16.92 28.67 18.83
C THR A 500 17.09 27.89 20.14
N TYR A 501 18.32 27.49 20.43
CA TYR A 501 18.77 27.03 21.74
C TYR A 501 20.08 27.75 22.10
N ILE A 502 20.41 27.80 23.39
CA ILE A 502 21.69 28.34 23.87
C ILE A 502 22.71 27.20 23.91
N GLY A 503 23.80 27.38 23.20
CA GLY A 503 24.91 26.42 23.14
C GLY A 503 25.79 26.42 24.40
N GLN A 504 26.82 25.56 24.39
CA GLN A 504 27.85 25.53 25.45
C GLN A 504 28.71 26.81 25.48
N ASP A 505 28.79 27.49 24.35
CA ASP A 505 29.46 28.79 24.13
C ASP A 505 28.64 30.00 24.60
N ASN A 506 27.45 29.79 25.16
CA ASN A 506 26.43 30.78 25.51
C ASN A 506 25.87 31.58 24.32
N GLU A 507 26.12 31.13 23.09
CA GLU A 507 25.58 31.73 21.89
C GLU A 507 24.28 31.04 21.47
N ARG A 508 23.50 31.71 20.58
CA ARG A 508 22.26 31.17 20.01
C ARG A 508 22.56 30.32 18.82
N HIS A 509 22.15 29.07 18.85
CA HIS A 509 22.23 28.11 17.77
C HIS A 509 20.85 27.69 17.27
N ARG A 510 20.79 27.22 16.03
CA ARG A 510 19.57 26.69 15.43
C ARG A 510 19.49 25.18 15.65
N PRO A 511 18.40 24.66 16.21
CA PRO A 511 18.20 23.22 16.27
C PRO A 511 17.90 22.66 14.88
N LEU A 512 18.27 21.39 14.66
CA LEU A 512 17.72 20.58 13.59
C LEU A 512 16.43 19.89 14.08
N MET A 513 15.59 19.49 13.15
CA MET A 513 14.34 18.83 13.50
C MET A 513 14.14 17.54 12.69
N ILE A 514 13.67 16.51 13.37
CA ILE A 514 13.14 15.32 12.73
C ILE A 514 11.62 15.33 12.91
N HIS A 515 10.90 15.20 11.81
CA HIS A 515 9.49 14.81 11.81
C HIS A 515 9.43 13.29 11.70
N ARG A 516 8.64 12.64 12.53
CA ARG A 516 8.49 11.20 12.40
C ARG A 516 7.12 10.69 12.80
N THR A 517 6.72 9.61 12.13
CA THR A 517 5.61 8.76 12.53
C THR A 517 6.10 7.32 12.66
N VAL A 518 5.42 6.50 13.47
CA VAL A 518 5.61 5.06 13.54
C VAL A 518 4.44 4.33 12.89
N PHE A 519 3.23 4.55 13.37
CA PHE A 519 2.02 3.98 12.76
C PHE A 519 1.55 4.74 11.52
N GLY A 520 1.96 6.01 11.37
CA GLY A 520 1.50 6.93 10.34
C GLY A 520 0.14 7.51 10.68
N SER A 521 -0.94 6.95 10.13
CA SER A 521 -2.31 7.21 10.55
C SER A 521 -2.80 6.08 11.44
N ILE A 522 -3.35 6.42 12.60
CA ILE A 522 -3.95 5.43 13.53
C ILE A 522 -5.07 4.67 12.82
N GLU A 523 -5.89 5.35 12.03
CA GLU A 523 -6.97 4.75 11.25
C GLU A 523 -6.43 3.74 10.24
N ARG A 524 -5.40 4.10 9.45
CA ARG A 524 -4.77 3.20 8.49
C ARG A 524 -4.14 2.00 9.19
N PHE A 525 -3.41 2.22 10.26
CA PHE A 525 -2.78 1.15 11.02
C PHE A 525 -3.80 0.19 11.62
N LEU A 526 -4.92 0.72 12.15
CA LEU A 526 -6.03 -0.09 12.63
C LEU A 526 -6.65 -0.93 11.51
N GLY A 527 -6.87 -0.33 10.34
CA GLY A 527 -7.32 -1.05 9.14
C GLY A 527 -6.38 -2.20 8.76
N ILE A 528 -5.06 -1.95 8.81
CA ILE A 528 -4.03 -2.96 8.55
C ILE A 528 -4.10 -4.08 9.59
N LEU A 529 -4.22 -3.77 10.88
CA LEU A 529 -4.34 -4.78 11.93
C LEU A 529 -5.60 -5.64 11.77
N ILE A 530 -6.75 -5.04 11.43
CA ILE A 530 -7.99 -5.78 11.18
C ILE A 530 -7.79 -6.79 10.04
N GLU A 531 -7.14 -6.40 8.94
CA GLU A 531 -6.87 -7.30 7.82
C GLU A 531 -5.75 -8.30 8.13
N HIS A 532 -4.70 -7.89 8.81
CA HIS A 532 -3.58 -8.74 9.22
C HIS A 532 -4.07 -9.91 10.08
N PHE A 533 -4.87 -9.63 11.08
CA PHE A 533 -5.44 -10.63 11.98
C PHE A 533 -6.76 -11.23 11.46
N ALA A 534 -7.27 -10.81 10.30
CA ALA A 534 -8.58 -11.23 9.78
C ALA A 534 -9.72 -11.05 10.80
N GLY A 535 -9.68 -9.97 11.58
CA GLY A 535 -10.61 -9.66 12.68
C GLY A 535 -10.34 -10.40 14.00
N LYS A 536 -9.47 -11.39 14.02
CA LYS A 536 -9.07 -12.13 15.22
C LYS A 536 -8.00 -11.37 15.99
N LEU A 537 -8.36 -10.20 16.51
CA LEU A 537 -7.42 -9.35 17.23
C LEU A 537 -6.77 -10.08 18.41
N PRO A 538 -5.48 -9.85 18.71
CA PRO A 538 -4.82 -10.38 19.90
C PRO A 538 -5.61 -10.04 21.16
N LEU A 539 -5.53 -10.90 22.16
CA LEU A 539 -6.35 -10.80 23.38
C LEU A 539 -6.27 -9.42 24.06
N TRP A 540 -5.09 -8.80 24.07
CA TRP A 540 -4.89 -7.48 24.67
C TRP A 540 -5.56 -6.34 23.87
N LEU A 541 -5.81 -6.51 22.55
CA LEU A 541 -6.52 -5.57 21.68
C LEU A 541 -8.01 -5.88 21.54
N ALA A 542 -8.46 -7.10 21.79
CA ALA A 542 -9.82 -7.52 21.55
C ALA A 542 -10.83 -6.64 22.31
N PRO A 543 -11.86 -6.08 21.64
CA PRO A 543 -12.85 -5.22 22.31
C PRO A 543 -13.62 -5.97 23.40
N VAL A 544 -13.89 -7.24 23.19
CA VAL A 544 -14.42 -8.19 24.18
C VAL A 544 -13.39 -9.30 24.31
N GLN A 545 -12.79 -9.46 25.48
CA GLN A 545 -11.75 -10.46 25.74
C GLN A 545 -12.32 -11.82 26.09
N ALA A 546 -13.44 -11.81 26.82
CA ALA A 546 -14.15 -13.02 27.19
C ALA A 546 -15.66 -12.82 27.15
N ILE A 547 -16.40 -13.89 26.84
CA ILE A 547 -17.86 -13.96 27.02
C ILE A 547 -18.24 -15.11 27.92
N ILE A 548 -19.19 -14.88 28.83
CA ILE A 548 -19.69 -15.85 29.75
C ILE A 548 -21.06 -16.36 29.30
N LEU A 549 -21.17 -17.70 29.15
CA LEU A 549 -22.34 -18.36 28.63
C LEU A 549 -22.88 -19.32 29.69
N PRO A 550 -23.94 -18.96 30.45
CA PRO A 550 -24.64 -19.92 31.32
C PRO A 550 -25.38 -20.96 30.48
N ILE A 551 -25.30 -22.24 30.88
CA ILE A 551 -25.97 -23.36 30.18
C ILE A 551 -27.49 -23.29 30.31
N ASN A 552 -27.99 -22.76 31.43
CA ASN A 552 -29.42 -22.55 31.70
C ASN A 552 -29.65 -21.35 32.63
N ASP A 553 -30.91 -20.93 32.76
CA ASP A 553 -31.29 -19.73 33.49
C ASP A 553 -30.95 -19.79 34.99
N ALA A 554 -30.96 -20.99 35.61
CA ALA A 554 -30.61 -21.16 37.01
C ALA A 554 -29.15 -20.82 37.34
N LEU A 555 -28.29 -20.75 36.32
CA LEU A 555 -26.88 -20.42 36.44
C LEU A 555 -26.58 -18.93 36.14
N ILE A 556 -27.55 -18.13 35.67
CA ILE A 556 -27.38 -16.70 35.35
C ILE A 556 -26.86 -15.92 36.57
N PRO A 557 -27.38 -16.10 37.81
CA PRO A 557 -26.84 -15.36 38.95
C PRO A 557 -25.34 -15.62 39.16
N TYR A 558 -24.90 -16.87 39.14
CA TYR A 558 -23.50 -17.25 39.30
C TYR A 558 -22.64 -16.77 38.12
N ALA A 559 -23.13 -16.89 36.89
CA ALA A 559 -22.44 -16.34 35.71
C ALA A 559 -22.21 -14.82 35.82
N ASN A 560 -23.16 -14.08 36.41
CA ASN A 560 -23.02 -12.65 36.67
C ASN A 560 -22.01 -12.34 37.78
N GLU A 561 -21.90 -13.19 38.82
CA GLU A 561 -20.84 -13.09 39.84
C GLU A 561 -19.46 -13.27 39.21
N VAL A 562 -19.29 -14.33 38.40
CA VAL A 562 -18.05 -14.58 37.65
C VAL A 562 -17.73 -13.39 36.75
N LYS A 563 -18.69 -12.87 35.96
CA LYS A 563 -18.53 -11.71 35.12
C LYS A 563 -18.06 -10.48 35.92
N ALA A 564 -18.67 -10.21 37.05
CA ALA A 564 -18.27 -9.09 37.91
C ALA A 564 -16.84 -9.27 38.44
N GLY A 565 -16.47 -10.49 38.88
CA GLY A 565 -15.12 -10.81 39.34
C GLY A 565 -14.05 -10.56 38.27
N LEU A 566 -14.32 -11.02 37.03
CA LEU A 566 -13.40 -10.80 35.90
C LEU A 566 -13.32 -9.32 35.50
N LYS A 567 -14.43 -8.58 35.52
CA LYS A 567 -14.43 -7.12 35.29
C LYS A 567 -13.64 -6.35 36.34
N ASN A 568 -13.76 -6.73 37.61
CA ASN A 568 -12.98 -6.11 38.69
C ASN A 568 -11.46 -6.36 38.56
N ALA A 569 -11.08 -7.37 37.79
CA ALA A 569 -9.70 -7.64 37.40
C ALA A 569 -9.31 -7.01 36.03
N ASP A 570 -10.01 -5.95 35.62
CA ASP A 570 -9.78 -5.15 34.38
C ASP A 570 -9.91 -5.95 33.07
N LEU A 571 -10.63 -7.10 33.09
CA LEU A 571 -10.94 -7.82 31.86
C LEU A 571 -12.21 -7.27 31.20
N ARG A 572 -12.18 -7.12 29.88
CA ARG A 572 -13.34 -6.73 29.06
C ARG A 572 -14.23 -7.95 28.81
N VAL A 573 -15.26 -8.12 29.66
CA VAL A 573 -16.11 -9.32 29.69
C VAL A 573 -17.56 -8.95 29.41
N GLU A 574 -18.18 -9.68 28.48
CA GLU A 574 -19.62 -9.68 28.22
C GLU A 574 -20.25 -10.97 28.79
N GLY A 575 -21.58 -11.02 28.89
CA GLY A 575 -22.34 -12.20 29.18
C GLY A 575 -23.50 -12.35 28.22
N ASP A 576 -23.90 -13.57 27.90
CA ASP A 576 -25.07 -13.86 27.06
C ASP A 576 -26.06 -14.75 27.83
N ASP A 577 -27.04 -14.11 28.43
CA ASP A 577 -28.13 -14.71 29.20
C ASP A 577 -29.45 -14.87 28.43
N ARG A 578 -29.42 -14.66 27.10
CA ARG A 578 -30.60 -14.87 26.23
C ARG A 578 -31.07 -16.32 26.31
N ALA A 579 -32.41 -16.53 26.12
CA ALA A 579 -33.02 -17.84 26.04
C ALA A 579 -32.73 -18.53 24.67
N GLU A 580 -31.45 -18.87 24.44
CA GLU A 580 -30.95 -19.51 23.22
C GLU A 580 -30.10 -20.74 23.54
N SER A 581 -29.97 -21.68 22.59
CA SER A 581 -29.12 -22.84 22.78
C SER A 581 -27.64 -22.47 22.97
N LEU A 582 -26.92 -23.18 23.82
CA LEU A 582 -25.48 -22.97 24.06
C LEU A 582 -24.67 -23.00 22.74
N ASN A 583 -24.99 -23.94 21.84
CA ASN A 583 -24.32 -24.05 20.56
C ASN A 583 -24.48 -22.79 19.70
N LYS A 584 -25.67 -22.15 19.71
CA LYS A 584 -25.92 -20.89 19.00
C LYS A 584 -25.11 -19.76 19.63
N LYS A 585 -25.11 -19.62 20.95
CA LYS A 585 -24.33 -18.60 21.68
C LYS A 585 -22.83 -18.75 21.42
N VAL A 586 -22.29 -19.99 21.46
CA VAL A 586 -20.88 -20.26 21.13
C VAL A 586 -20.57 -19.87 19.68
N ARG A 587 -21.43 -20.23 18.72
CA ARG A 587 -21.25 -19.87 17.32
C ARG A 587 -21.25 -18.35 17.11
N GLU A 588 -22.17 -17.64 17.76
CA GLU A 588 -22.24 -16.18 17.68
C GLU A 588 -21.02 -15.50 18.31
N ALA A 589 -20.52 -16.01 19.44
CA ALA A 589 -19.28 -15.56 20.05
C ALA A 589 -18.06 -15.76 19.13
N GLN A 590 -17.99 -16.90 18.44
CA GLN A 590 -16.94 -17.15 17.43
C GLN A 590 -17.06 -16.23 16.20
N LEU A 591 -18.28 -15.97 15.72
CA LEU A 591 -18.49 -15.01 14.61
C LEU A 591 -18.11 -13.59 15.01
N ASN A 592 -18.33 -13.20 16.27
CA ASN A 592 -17.87 -11.92 16.84
C ASN A 592 -16.38 -11.92 17.20
N GLN A 593 -15.62 -12.96 16.83
CA GLN A 593 -14.18 -13.10 17.05
C GLN A 593 -13.75 -12.90 18.52
N ILE A 594 -14.59 -13.34 19.47
CA ILE A 594 -14.28 -13.22 20.91
C ILE A 594 -13.22 -14.27 21.28
N PRO A 595 -12.05 -13.86 21.81
CA PRO A 595 -10.92 -14.77 22.06
C PRO A 595 -11.22 -15.90 23.04
N LEU A 596 -11.96 -15.60 24.13
CA LEU A 596 -12.24 -16.55 25.20
C LEU A 596 -13.75 -16.70 25.40
N ILE A 597 -14.25 -17.93 25.31
CA ILE A 597 -15.65 -18.29 25.55
C ILE A 597 -15.70 -19.13 26.80
N ILE A 598 -16.30 -18.61 27.88
CA ILE A 598 -16.40 -19.23 29.19
C ILE A 598 -17.80 -19.82 29.33
N THR A 599 -17.88 -21.13 29.49
CA THR A 599 -19.15 -21.84 29.70
C THR A 599 -19.33 -22.14 31.20
N ILE A 600 -20.49 -21.81 31.75
CA ILE A 600 -20.84 -22.05 33.15
C ILE A 600 -21.95 -23.08 33.21
N GLY A 601 -21.62 -24.26 33.72
CA GLY A 601 -22.53 -25.36 34.08
C GLY A 601 -22.64 -25.55 35.58
N ALA A 602 -23.43 -26.53 36.00
CA ALA A 602 -23.56 -26.91 37.42
C ALA A 602 -22.22 -27.34 38.04
N LYS A 603 -21.42 -28.09 37.25
CA LYS A 603 -20.10 -28.54 37.69
C LYS A 603 -19.15 -27.38 37.97
N GLU A 604 -19.11 -26.38 37.09
CA GLU A 604 -18.27 -25.18 37.24
C GLU A 604 -18.70 -24.38 38.48
N LYS A 605 -20.02 -24.25 38.71
CA LYS A 605 -20.56 -23.59 39.89
C LYS A 605 -20.17 -24.32 41.18
N ASP A 606 -20.36 -25.66 41.21
CA ASP A 606 -20.13 -26.48 42.43
C ASP A 606 -18.65 -26.55 42.78
N SER A 607 -17.76 -26.58 41.77
CA SER A 607 -16.30 -26.67 41.96
C SER A 607 -15.58 -25.29 42.00
N GLY A 608 -16.28 -24.20 41.77
CA GLY A 608 -15.66 -22.87 41.68
C GLY A 608 -14.62 -22.74 40.56
N THR A 609 -14.84 -23.41 39.41
CA THR A 609 -13.91 -23.44 38.28
C THR A 609 -14.56 -22.90 37.02
N LEU A 610 -13.76 -22.75 35.96
CA LEU A 610 -14.19 -22.28 34.63
C LEU A 610 -13.92 -23.35 33.57
N SER A 611 -14.83 -23.43 32.59
CA SER A 611 -14.61 -24.13 31.32
C SER A 611 -14.40 -23.10 30.23
N VAL A 612 -13.20 -23.06 29.65
CA VAL A 612 -12.80 -22.05 28.71
C VAL A 612 -12.53 -22.64 27.32
N ARG A 613 -13.15 -22.09 26.32
CA ARG A 613 -12.88 -22.36 24.89
C ARG A 613 -12.17 -21.15 24.29
N THR A 614 -11.07 -21.38 23.62
CA THR A 614 -10.37 -20.35 22.82
C THR A 614 -10.98 -20.25 21.42
N LEU A 615 -10.75 -19.13 20.75
CA LEU A 615 -11.28 -18.86 19.40
C LEU A 615 -10.84 -19.90 18.36
N ASP A 616 -9.65 -20.51 18.51
CA ASP A 616 -9.13 -21.60 17.68
C ASP A 616 -9.79 -22.97 17.97
N GLY A 617 -10.70 -23.01 18.95
CA GLY A 617 -11.52 -24.18 19.28
C GLY A 617 -10.96 -25.08 20.39
N HIS A 618 -9.78 -24.80 20.95
CA HIS A 618 -9.24 -25.53 22.08
C HIS A 618 -10.12 -25.33 23.35
N VAL A 619 -10.38 -26.38 24.09
CA VAL A 619 -11.22 -26.35 25.30
C VAL A 619 -10.47 -26.91 26.50
N LYS A 620 -10.41 -26.15 27.58
CA LYS A 620 -9.88 -26.59 28.89
C LYS A 620 -10.96 -26.47 29.95
N TYR A 621 -11.15 -27.52 30.72
CA TYR A 621 -12.13 -27.62 31.80
C TYR A 621 -11.46 -27.49 33.17
N GLY A 622 -12.22 -27.07 34.17
CA GLY A 622 -11.80 -27.09 35.56
C GLY A 622 -10.68 -26.11 35.91
N ILE A 623 -10.62 -24.97 35.26
CA ILE A 623 -9.61 -23.93 35.53
C ILE A 623 -10.05 -23.13 36.75
N ALA A 624 -9.22 -23.11 37.81
CA ALA A 624 -9.45 -22.24 38.96
C ALA A 624 -9.44 -20.77 38.59
N HIS A 625 -10.30 -19.94 39.19
CA HIS A 625 -10.43 -18.51 38.89
C HIS A 625 -9.09 -17.75 38.97
N ASP A 626 -8.30 -18.00 40.04
CA ASP A 626 -7.00 -17.32 40.20
C ASP A 626 -6.00 -17.71 39.12
N THR A 627 -6.00 -19.00 38.73
CA THR A 627 -5.16 -19.49 37.62
C THR A 627 -5.56 -18.85 36.30
N PHE A 628 -6.86 -18.72 36.03
CA PHE A 628 -7.38 -18.05 34.86
C PHE A 628 -6.93 -16.56 34.81
N LEU A 629 -7.17 -15.82 35.88
CA LEU A 629 -6.82 -14.41 35.99
C LEU A 629 -5.32 -14.18 35.83
N LYS A 630 -4.50 -15.00 36.47
CA LYS A 630 -3.04 -14.93 36.36
C LYS A 630 -2.59 -15.19 34.93
N THR A 631 -3.03 -16.28 34.32
CA THR A 631 -2.61 -16.69 32.96
C THR A 631 -3.04 -15.64 31.92
N VAL A 632 -4.31 -15.21 31.97
CA VAL A 632 -4.85 -14.20 31.04
C VAL A 632 -4.20 -12.85 31.28
N GLY A 633 -4.02 -12.44 32.53
CA GLY A 633 -3.35 -11.18 32.88
C GLY A 633 -1.89 -11.15 32.43
N ASP A 634 -1.15 -12.24 32.57
CA ASP A 634 0.23 -12.37 32.10
C ASP A 634 0.30 -12.27 30.58
N HIS A 635 -0.59 -12.94 29.86
CA HIS A 635 -0.69 -12.91 28.41
C HIS A 635 -0.98 -11.49 27.89
N ILE A 636 -1.93 -10.78 28.53
CA ILE A 636 -2.26 -9.39 28.18
C ILE A 636 -1.08 -8.46 28.43
N ARG A 637 -0.42 -8.57 29.59
CA ARG A 637 0.74 -7.73 29.94
C ARG A 637 1.91 -7.93 28.98
N LYS A 638 2.17 -9.15 28.57
CA LYS A 638 3.23 -9.49 27.60
C LYS A 638 2.84 -9.15 26.15
N ARG A 639 1.58 -8.82 25.89
CA ARG A 639 1.02 -8.55 24.54
C ARG A 639 1.26 -9.71 23.58
N GLU A 640 1.12 -10.94 24.06
CA GLU A 640 1.31 -12.15 23.25
C GLU A 640 0.28 -12.20 22.10
N LEU A 641 0.73 -12.65 20.92
CA LEU A 641 -0.11 -12.73 19.72
C LEU A 641 -0.86 -14.05 19.63
N ALA A 642 -0.18 -15.15 19.94
CA ALA A 642 -0.76 -16.48 19.86
C ALA A 642 -1.65 -16.76 21.09
N LEU A 643 -2.85 -17.27 20.85
CA LEU A 643 -3.79 -17.62 21.92
C LEU A 643 -3.50 -19.03 22.47
N ASP A 644 -2.24 -19.25 22.95
CA ASP A 644 -1.76 -20.54 23.45
C ASP A 644 -2.08 -20.77 24.94
N LEU A 645 -3.11 -20.10 25.41
CA LEU A 645 -3.59 -20.22 26.78
C LEU A 645 -4.11 -21.63 27.06
N PHE A 646 -3.68 -22.19 28.20
CA PHE A 646 -4.16 -23.47 28.70
C PHE A 646 -3.82 -24.70 27.81
N LYS A 647 -2.96 -24.57 26.80
CA LYS A 647 -2.36 -25.73 26.11
C LYS A 647 -1.31 -26.38 27.03
N GLU A 648 -1.31 -27.71 27.07
CA GLU A 648 -0.32 -28.51 27.82
C GLU A 648 1.00 -28.58 27.04
#